data_91d8fbeb3388d35b5404a0fd5b11aae7
#
_entry.id   91d8fbeb3388d35b5404a0fd5b11aae7
#
_cell.length_a   1.000
_cell.length_b   1.000
_cell.length_c   1.000
_cell.angle_alpha   90.00
_cell.angle_beta   90.00
_cell.angle_gamma   90.00
#
_symmetry.space_group_name_H-M   'P 1'
#
loop_
_entity.id
_entity.type
_entity.pdbx_description
1 polymer ?
#
loop_
_entity_poly.entity_id
_entity_poly.type
_entity_poly.pdbx_seq_one_letter_code
_entity_poly.pdbx_strand_id
1 'polypeptide(L)'
;MEKWVYLFKEGSADMRNLLGGKGANLAEMTNIGLPVPQGFTITTEACTQYYEDGREINGEIRAQIDEYIGKMEEITGKKFGDKKNPLLVSVRSGARASMPGMMDTILNLGLNEEVVNAIAEMSGNPRWAWDCYRRFIQMYSDVVMEVGKKYFEELIDEMKEKRGVKQDVELTTEDLKELAAQFKAEYKEKIGEDFPDDPKEQLMGAIKAVFRSWDNPRANVYRRDNDIPYSWGTAVNVQSMAFGNMGDDCGTGVAFTRDPATGEKGLFGEFLTNAQGEDVVAGVRTPMKIAEMEQKFPEAFKQFTEVCQTLEKHYRDMQDMEFTVEHGKLYMLQTRNGKRTAQAALKIACDLVDEGMRTEEEAVAMIDPRNLDTLLHPQFDAAALKAATPVGKGLGASPGAACGKIVFSAEDAENWAGRGEKVVLVRLETSPEDITGMKVSQGILTVRGGMTSHAAVVARGMGTCCVSGCGDIVMDEANKTFTLGGKEFHEGDYLSIDGTTGNIYDGQIKTVDAKIAGEFGRVMAWVDKYRRLKVRTNADTPRDARRARELGAEGIGLCRTEHMFFEEDRIAAFREMICSDTVEEREVALEKILPYQQGDFKELYEALEGNPVTIRFLDPPLHEFVPTEEADIEKLAKAKNKSVHEIKAMIDSLHEFNPMMGHRGCRLAVTYPEIAKMQTKAVIRAAIEVKKEHPDWNLKPEIMIPLVGDVKEFDFVKKIVVETADAEIKAAGITMEYEVGTMIEIPRAALTADAIAKDADFFCFGTNDLTQMTYGFSRDDASKFLGGYYDTKIFEYDPFIKLDQIGVGKLMEMAIQLGRPANPNLHIGICGEHGGDPSSVEFCHKIGLDYVSCSPFRVPIARLAAAQAAIANGGK
;
A
#
# COMPACT_ATOMS: atom_id res chain seq x y z
N MET A 1 19.60 21.99 -28.38
CA MET A 1 19.07 20.66 -28.72
C MET A 1 18.99 19.82 -27.47
N GLU A 2 17.82 19.34 -27.13
CA GLU A 2 17.60 18.56 -25.91
C GLU A 2 18.21 17.17 -26.06
N LYS A 3 18.80 16.65 -24.98
CA LYS A 3 19.41 15.32 -25.01
C LYS A 3 18.42 14.27 -24.49
N TRP A 4 18.00 13.39 -25.38
CA TRP A 4 17.01 12.34 -25.09
C TRP A 4 17.62 10.96 -24.84
N VAL A 5 18.88 10.76 -25.25
CA VAL A 5 19.54 9.46 -25.22
C VAL A 5 20.93 9.59 -24.59
N TYR A 6 21.28 8.63 -23.74
CA TYR A 6 22.56 8.59 -23.00
C TYR A 6 23.21 7.22 -23.17
N LEU A 7 24.47 7.18 -23.55
CA LEU A 7 25.28 5.97 -23.42
C LEU A 7 25.40 5.60 -21.93
N PHE A 8 25.62 4.35 -21.62
CA PHE A 8 25.80 3.96 -20.21
C PHE A 8 26.95 4.73 -19.56
N LYS A 9 28.07 4.90 -20.26
CA LYS A 9 29.21 5.68 -19.75
C LYS A 9 28.93 7.18 -19.52
N GLU A 10 27.85 7.70 -20.08
CA GLU A 10 27.45 9.10 -19.94
C GLU A 10 26.52 9.33 -18.73
N GLY A 11 26.06 8.27 -18.10
CA GLY A 11 25.14 8.34 -16.95
C GLY A 11 25.80 8.00 -15.62
N SER A 12 24.99 8.07 -14.57
CA SER A 12 25.40 7.68 -13.21
C SER A 12 24.19 7.29 -12.39
N ALA A 13 24.42 6.72 -11.20
CA ALA A 13 23.36 6.34 -10.27
C ALA A 13 22.47 7.53 -9.84
N ASP A 14 23.03 8.75 -9.84
CA ASP A 14 22.30 9.98 -9.46
C ASP A 14 21.25 10.40 -10.51
N MET A 15 21.32 9.83 -11.70
CA MET A 15 20.41 10.15 -12.81
C MET A 15 19.18 9.24 -12.86
N ARG A 16 18.81 8.66 -11.76
CA ARG A 16 17.67 7.72 -11.67
C ARG A 16 16.36 8.30 -12.19
N ASN A 17 16.13 9.60 -11.97
CA ASN A 17 14.91 10.26 -12.44
C ASN A 17 14.83 10.32 -13.96
N LEU A 18 15.96 10.42 -14.62
CA LEU A 18 16.07 10.56 -16.07
C LEU A 18 16.27 9.22 -16.77
N LEU A 19 17.11 8.35 -16.22
CA LEU A 19 17.49 7.07 -16.82
C LEU A 19 16.67 5.88 -16.32
N GLY A 20 15.83 6.09 -15.31
CA GLY A 20 15.15 5.01 -14.61
C GLY A 20 16.12 4.26 -13.68
N GLY A 21 15.61 3.32 -12.89
CA GLY A 21 16.44 2.55 -11.96
C GLY A 21 17.45 1.65 -12.67
N LYS A 22 16.99 0.91 -13.67
CA LYS A 22 17.86 0.00 -14.44
C LYS A 22 18.94 0.74 -15.23
N GLY A 23 18.56 1.80 -15.93
CA GLY A 23 19.51 2.60 -16.74
C GLY A 23 20.58 3.28 -15.90
N ALA A 24 20.18 3.86 -14.77
CA ALA A 24 21.12 4.48 -13.83
C ALA A 24 22.12 3.46 -13.28
N ASN A 25 21.65 2.27 -12.91
CA ASN A 25 22.51 1.22 -12.38
C ASN A 25 23.43 0.61 -13.44
N LEU A 26 22.96 0.46 -14.67
CA LEU A 26 23.82 0.03 -15.80
C LEU A 26 24.92 1.03 -16.06
N ALA A 27 24.60 2.32 -16.03
CA ALA A 27 25.56 3.41 -16.15
C ALA A 27 26.59 3.37 -15.02
N GLU A 28 26.14 3.22 -13.79
CA GLU A 28 27.01 3.17 -12.61
C GLU A 28 27.96 1.98 -12.66
N MET A 29 27.45 0.78 -12.95
CA MET A 29 28.29 -0.43 -13.11
C MET A 29 29.34 -0.25 -14.20
N THR A 30 28.97 0.37 -15.32
CA THR A 30 29.90 0.65 -16.42
C THR A 30 31.02 1.58 -15.95
N ASN A 31 30.68 2.64 -15.23
CA ASN A 31 31.66 3.66 -14.79
C ASN A 31 32.60 3.18 -13.69
N ILE A 32 32.18 2.21 -12.88
CA ILE A 32 33.07 1.60 -11.88
C ILE A 32 33.88 0.42 -12.44
N GLY A 33 33.77 0.17 -13.74
CA GLY A 33 34.62 -0.79 -14.45
C GLY A 33 34.16 -2.23 -14.44
N LEU A 34 32.87 -2.49 -14.13
CA LEU A 34 32.32 -3.85 -14.16
C LEU A 34 32.00 -4.29 -15.59
N PRO A 35 32.00 -5.62 -15.85
CA PRO A 35 31.75 -6.15 -17.19
C PRO A 35 30.27 -6.08 -17.56
N VAL A 36 29.85 -4.97 -18.12
CA VAL A 36 28.48 -4.71 -18.57
C VAL A 36 28.41 -4.69 -20.08
N PRO A 37 27.50 -5.44 -20.71
CA PRO A 37 27.26 -5.29 -22.16
C PRO A 37 26.89 -3.85 -22.45
N GLN A 38 27.53 -3.23 -23.41
CA GLN A 38 27.37 -1.81 -23.67
C GLN A 38 26.01 -1.49 -24.29
N GLY A 39 25.56 -0.27 -24.11
CA GLY A 39 24.27 0.17 -24.59
C GLY A 39 23.97 1.64 -24.29
N PHE A 40 22.72 2.00 -24.50
CA PHE A 40 22.25 3.35 -24.21
C PHE A 40 20.86 3.32 -23.59
N THR A 41 20.51 4.42 -22.93
CA THR A 41 19.19 4.61 -22.32
C THR A 41 18.48 5.77 -23.00
N ILE A 42 17.22 5.53 -23.38
CA ILE A 42 16.30 6.55 -23.84
C ILE A 42 15.54 7.03 -22.59
N THR A 43 15.54 8.33 -22.37
CA THR A 43 15.13 8.91 -21.09
C THR A 43 13.64 8.79 -20.78
N THR A 44 13.30 8.95 -19.50
CA THR A 44 11.90 9.05 -19.04
C THR A 44 11.21 10.29 -19.64
N GLU A 45 11.96 11.36 -19.90
CA GLU A 45 11.45 12.57 -20.54
C GLU A 45 11.03 12.29 -21.99
N ALA A 46 11.74 11.41 -22.69
CA ALA A 46 11.34 10.97 -24.03
C ALA A 46 10.00 10.21 -24.00
N CYS A 47 9.74 9.46 -22.96
CA CYS A 47 8.44 8.81 -22.74
C CYS A 47 7.32 9.84 -22.57
N THR A 48 7.54 10.84 -21.73
CA THR A 48 6.58 11.93 -21.53
C THR A 48 6.30 12.66 -22.84
N GLN A 49 7.35 12.94 -23.61
CA GLN A 49 7.22 13.59 -24.92
C GLN A 49 6.44 12.73 -25.91
N TYR A 50 6.63 11.42 -25.88
CA TYR A 50 5.86 10.47 -26.68
C TYR A 50 4.35 10.64 -26.47
N TYR A 51 3.91 10.78 -25.20
CA TYR A 51 2.49 10.99 -24.91
C TYR A 51 2.00 12.38 -25.27
N GLU A 52 2.83 13.41 -25.09
CA GLU A 52 2.50 14.78 -25.51
C GLU A 52 2.34 14.88 -27.05
N ASP A 53 3.12 14.12 -27.77
CA ASP A 53 3.08 14.08 -29.25
C ASP A 53 2.03 13.10 -29.80
N GLY A 54 1.05 12.70 -28.99
CA GLY A 54 -0.04 11.83 -29.43
C GLY A 54 0.35 10.37 -29.65
N ARG A 55 1.24 9.86 -28.81
CA ARG A 55 1.78 8.49 -28.85
C ARG A 55 2.63 8.22 -30.09
N GLU A 56 3.43 9.21 -30.45
CA GLU A 56 4.41 9.10 -31.52
C GLU A 56 5.79 9.57 -31.04
N ILE A 57 6.83 8.91 -31.56
CA ILE A 57 8.21 9.33 -31.28
C ILE A 57 8.59 10.38 -32.32
N ASN A 58 8.92 11.57 -31.86
CA ASN A 58 9.24 12.69 -32.75
C ASN A 58 10.57 12.49 -33.50
N GLY A 59 10.80 13.30 -34.54
CA GLY A 59 11.97 13.20 -35.41
C GLY A 59 13.29 13.45 -34.68
N GLU A 60 13.30 14.30 -33.67
CA GLU A 60 14.50 14.61 -32.87
C GLU A 60 14.94 13.38 -32.03
N ILE A 61 14.00 12.73 -31.38
CA ILE A 61 14.25 11.51 -30.60
C ILE A 61 14.70 10.38 -31.52
N ARG A 62 14.04 10.21 -32.67
CA ARG A 62 14.43 9.19 -33.66
C ARG A 62 15.86 9.40 -34.16
N ALA A 63 16.23 10.64 -34.46
CA ALA A 63 17.57 11.00 -34.93
C ALA A 63 18.63 10.66 -33.88
N GLN A 64 18.35 10.94 -32.60
CA GLN A 64 19.28 10.58 -31.52
C GLN A 64 19.38 9.07 -31.34
N ILE A 65 18.29 8.32 -31.46
CA ILE A 65 18.33 6.86 -31.40
C ILE A 65 19.23 6.31 -32.51
N ASP A 66 19.07 6.78 -33.75
CA ASP A 66 19.91 6.36 -34.86
C ASP A 66 21.38 6.69 -34.63
N GLU A 67 21.68 7.89 -34.14
CA GLU A 67 23.04 8.32 -33.81
C GLU A 67 23.67 7.39 -32.77
N TYR A 68 22.91 7.04 -31.73
CA TYR A 68 23.43 6.19 -30.63
C TYR A 68 23.53 4.72 -31.00
N ILE A 69 22.75 4.22 -31.95
CA ILE A 69 22.99 2.91 -32.55
C ILE A 69 24.36 2.92 -33.25
N GLY A 70 24.69 3.99 -33.98
CA GLY A 70 26.00 4.17 -34.58
C GLY A 70 27.13 4.16 -33.57
N LYS A 71 26.95 4.82 -32.42
CA LYS A 71 27.92 4.81 -31.34
C LYS A 71 28.10 3.41 -30.73
N MET A 72 27.02 2.66 -30.56
CA MET A 72 27.11 1.26 -30.12
C MET A 72 27.88 0.40 -31.15
N GLU A 73 27.65 0.60 -32.40
CA GLU A 73 28.40 -0.13 -33.47
C GLU A 73 29.91 0.12 -33.36
N GLU A 74 30.32 1.35 -33.10
CA GLU A 74 31.73 1.71 -32.86
C GLU A 74 32.28 1.04 -31.61
N ILE A 75 31.57 1.06 -30.52
CA ILE A 75 31.99 0.49 -29.22
C ILE A 75 32.12 -1.04 -29.30
N THR A 76 31.15 -1.70 -29.90
CA THR A 76 31.10 -3.17 -29.97
C THR A 76 31.90 -3.77 -31.14
N GLY A 77 32.19 -2.95 -32.14
CA GLY A 77 32.80 -3.44 -33.36
C GLY A 77 31.89 -4.28 -34.25
N LYS A 78 30.59 -4.28 -33.92
CA LYS A 78 29.54 -5.03 -34.65
C LYS A 78 28.57 -4.04 -35.27
N LYS A 79 27.90 -4.43 -36.33
CA LYS A 79 27.01 -3.53 -37.06
C LYS A 79 25.58 -4.07 -37.01
N PHE A 80 24.63 -3.19 -36.70
CA PHE A 80 23.20 -3.53 -36.56
C PHE A 80 22.65 -3.89 -37.95
N GLY A 81 22.16 -5.11 -38.12
CA GLY A 81 21.65 -5.63 -39.37
C GLY A 81 22.70 -6.13 -40.37
N ASP A 82 23.96 -6.22 -39.96
CA ASP A 82 25.04 -6.67 -40.84
C ASP A 82 24.92 -8.18 -41.12
N LYS A 83 25.31 -8.52 -42.34
CA LYS A 83 25.31 -9.91 -42.81
C LYS A 83 26.60 -10.68 -42.46
N LYS A 84 27.60 -9.98 -41.90
CA LYS A 84 28.91 -10.58 -41.59
C LYS A 84 29.18 -10.59 -40.09
N ASN A 85 28.99 -9.48 -39.42
CA ASN A 85 29.22 -9.35 -37.99
C ASN A 85 28.10 -8.54 -37.35
N PRO A 86 26.91 -9.12 -37.19
CA PRO A 86 25.75 -8.39 -36.73
C PRO A 86 25.76 -8.06 -35.24
N LEU A 87 25.31 -6.85 -34.91
CA LEU A 87 24.96 -6.45 -33.57
C LEU A 87 23.53 -6.88 -33.29
N LEU A 88 23.32 -7.59 -32.19
CA LEU A 88 21.99 -7.88 -31.67
C LEU A 88 21.81 -7.14 -30.36
N VAL A 89 20.62 -6.64 -30.12
CA VAL A 89 20.32 -5.87 -28.91
C VAL A 89 19.08 -6.37 -28.19
N SER A 90 19.02 -6.09 -26.90
CA SER A 90 17.79 -6.23 -26.12
C SER A 90 17.20 -4.84 -25.88
N VAL A 91 15.89 -4.80 -25.71
CA VAL A 91 15.14 -3.61 -25.30
C VAL A 91 14.44 -3.94 -24.00
N ARG A 92 14.73 -3.15 -22.96
CA ARG A 92 14.17 -3.31 -21.63
C ARG A 92 13.57 -2.01 -21.14
N SER A 93 12.44 -2.10 -20.45
CA SER A 93 11.88 -0.95 -19.74
C SER A 93 12.66 -0.67 -18.45
N GLY A 94 12.60 0.56 -17.99
CA GLY A 94 13.21 0.93 -16.72
C GLY A 94 12.56 2.18 -16.15
N ALA A 95 11.58 2.00 -15.28
CA ALA A 95 10.97 3.11 -14.55
C ALA A 95 11.86 3.53 -13.38
N ARG A 96 11.60 4.73 -12.86
CA ARG A 96 12.25 5.27 -11.67
C ARG A 96 12.06 4.36 -10.46
N ALA A 97 10.86 3.80 -10.31
CA ALA A 97 10.55 2.78 -9.33
C ALA A 97 10.37 1.43 -9.99
N SER A 98 10.71 0.35 -9.30
CA SER A 98 10.54 -1.01 -9.81
C SER A 98 9.07 -1.36 -10.03
N MET A 99 8.73 -1.86 -11.21
CA MET A 99 7.38 -2.28 -11.60
C MET A 99 7.41 -3.71 -12.15
N PRO A 100 7.50 -4.74 -11.28
CA PRO A 100 7.64 -6.13 -11.72
C PRO A 100 6.44 -6.61 -12.54
N GLY A 101 6.71 -7.31 -13.65
CA GLY A 101 5.68 -7.91 -14.49
C GLY A 101 4.82 -6.94 -15.29
N MET A 102 5.09 -5.65 -15.21
CA MET A 102 4.32 -4.63 -15.93
C MET A 102 4.87 -4.35 -17.33
N MET A 103 6.17 -4.47 -17.49
CA MET A 103 6.86 -4.14 -18.73
C MET A 103 7.84 -5.26 -19.07
N ASP A 104 7.71 -5.77 -20.29
CA ASP A 104 8.48 -6.93 -20.73
C ASP A 104 9.80 -6.54 -21.39
N THR A 105 10.69 -7.54 -21.44
CA THR A 105 11.96 -7.43 -22.14
C THR A 105 11.82 -8.04 -23.53
N ILE A 106 12.43 -7.42 -24.55
CA ILE A 106 12.51 -7.97 -25.89
C ILE A 106 13.97 -8.26 -26.20
N LEU A 107 14.27 -9.51 -26.52
CA LEU A 107 15.63 -9.98 -26.80
C LEU A 107 15.85 -10.19 -28.29
N ASN A 108 17.08 -10.18 -28.70
CA ASN A 108 17.53 -10.60 -30.05
C ASN A 108 17.04 -9.67 -31.18
N LEU A 109 16.82 -8.40 -30.90
CA LEU A 109 16.48 -7.43 -31.95
C LEU A 109 17.62 -7.28 -32.95
N GLY A 110 17.25 -7.22 -34.20
CA GLY A 110 18.20 -7.21 -35.34
C GLY A 110 18.17 -8.46 -36.17
N LEU A 111 17.46 -9.52 -35.74
CA LEU A 111 17.37 -10.78 -36.43
C LEU A 111 16.39 -10.72 -37.61
N ASN A 112 16.84 -11.24 -38.70
CA ASN A 112 16.08 -11.64 -39.90
C ASN A 112 16.76 -12.89 -40.47
N GLU A 113 16.25 -13.46 -41.55
CA GLU A 113 16.81 -14.72 -42.07
C GLU A 113 18.29 -14.59 -42.50
N GLU A 114 18.67 -13.46 -43.05
CA GLU A 114 20.07 -13.22 -43.46
C GLU A 114 20.99 -13.13 -42.23
N VAL A 115 20.56 -12.42 -41.22
CA VAL A 115 21.30 -12.27 -39.94
C VAL A 115 21.40 -13.59 -39.20
N VAL A 116 20.31 -14.34 -39.15
CA VAL A 116 20.31 -15.68 -38.51
C VAL A 116 21.34 -16.59 -39.17
N ASN A 117 21.37 -16.62 -40.49
CA ASN A 117 22.37 -17.40 -41.22
C ASN A 117 23.80 -16.92 -40.95
N ALA A 118 24.00 -15.62 -40.86
CA ALA A 118 25.30 -15.03 -40.50
C ALA A 118 25.77 -15.46 -39.10
N ILE A 119 24.94 -15.40 -38.09
CA ILE A 119 25.31 -15.79 -36.71
C ILE A 119 25.43 -17.32 -36.59
N ALA A 120 24.68 -18.08 -37.35
CA ALA A 120 24.83 -19.53 -37.44
C ALA A 120 26.23 -19.94 -37.98
N GLU A 121 26.67 -19.29 -39.06
CA GLU A 121 27.98 -19.50 -39.65
C GLU A 121 29.09 -19.01 -38.71
N MET A 122 29.01 -17.82 -38.16
CA MET A 122 30.02 -17.25 -37.27
C MET A 122 30.23 -18.08 -35.99
N SER A 123 29.17 -18.53 -35.38
CA SER A 123 29.21 -19.30 -34.14
C SER A 123 29.52 -20.78 -34.34
N GLY A 124 29.31 -21.28 -35.53
CA GLY A 124 29.32 -22.71 -35.79
C GLY A 124 28.22 -23.48 -35.07
N ASN A 125 27.19 -22.76 -34.64
CA ASN A 125 26.04 -23.29 -33.85
C ASN A 125 24.70 -22.85 -34.47
N PRO A 126 24.30 -23.50 -35.59
CA PRO A 126 23.03 -23.16 -36.25
C PRO A 126 21.81 -23.34 -35.36
N ARG A 127 21.84 -24.32 -34.48
CA ARG A 127 20.71 -24.56 -33.57
C ARG A 127 20.48 -23.37 -32.66
N TRP A 128 21.53 -22.84 -32.05
CA TRP A 128 21.45 -21.63 -31.20
C TRP A 128 20.89 -20.45 -31.99
N ALA A 129 21.42 -20.23 -33.19
CA ALA A 129 20.99 -19.10 -34.02
C ALA A 129 19.49 -19.16 -34.34
N TRP A 130 19.00 -20.32 -34.74
CA TRP A 130 17.56 -20.47 -35.04
C TRP A 130 16.68 -20.47 -33.81
N ASP A 131 17.19 -20.92 -32.68
CA ASP A 131 16.49 -20.79 -31.40
C ASP A 131 16.34 -19.31 -30.99
N CYS A 132 17.38 -18.52 -31.18
CA CYS A 132 17.33 -17.07 -30.96
C CYS A 132 16.28 -16.40 -31.86
N TYR A 133 16.20 -16.80 -33.11
CA TYR A 133 15.24 -16.25 -34.06
C TYR A 133 13.80 -16.62 -33.69
N ARG A 134 13.57 -17.86 -33.37
CA ARG A 134 12.28 -18.36 -32.92
C ARG A 134 11.81 -17.58 -31.70
N ARG A 135 12.67 -17.42 -30.70
CA ARG A 135 12.39 -16.66 -29.48
C ARG A 135 12.08 -15.19 -29.77
N PHE A 136 12.83 -14.60 -30.66
CA PHE A 136 12.63 -13.20 -31.06
C PHE A 136 11.27 -13.01 -31.72
N ILE A 137 10.88 -13.85 -32.64
CA ILE A 137 9.58 -13.78 -33.34
C ILE A 137 8.45 -13.87 -32.29
N GLN A 138 8.54 -14.82 -31.38
CA GLN A 138 7.56 -15.01 -30.32
C GLN A 138 7.45 -13.78 -29.41
N MET A 139 8.57 -13.29 -28.90
CA MET A 139 8.59 -12.14 -28.00
C MET A 139 8.11 -10.87 -28.69
N TYR A 140 8.55 -10.62 -29.90
CA TYR A 140 8.10 -9.44 -30.65
C TYR A 140 6.59 -9.51 -30.91
N SER A 141 6.10 -10.65 -31.31
CA SER A 141 4.68 -10.85 -31.59
C SER A 141 3.82 -10.67 -30.32
N ASP A 142 4.26 -11.23 -29.20
CA ASP A 142 3.54 -11.17 -27.94
C ASP A 142 3.62 -9.75 -27.32
N VAL A 143 4.83 -9.21 -27.18
CA VAL A 143 5.06 -7.97 -26.43
C VAL A 143 4.78 -6.74 -27.29
N VAL A 144 5.33 -6.67 -28.49
CA VAL A 144 5.21 -5.49 -29.35
C VAL A 144 3.84 -5.41 -30.01
N MET A 145 3.36 -6.52 -30.51
CA MET A 145 2.14 -6.57 -31.33
C MET A 145 0.92 -7.13 -30.59
N GLU A 146 1.09 -7.56 -29.35
CA GLU A 146 -0.01 -8.03 -28.48
C GLU A 146 -0.80 -9.23 -29.05
N VAL A 147 -0.14 -10.10 -29.81
CA VAL A 147 -0.77 -11.28 -30.42
C VAL A 147 -1.15 -12.35 -29.39
N GLY A 148 -0.41 -12.41 -28.30
CA GLY A 148 -0.63 -13.43 -27.27
C GLY A 148 0.31 -14.63 -27.41
N LYS A 149 0.99 -14.88 -26.30
CA LYS A 149 2.01 -15.92 -26.18
C LYS A 149 1.49 -17.33 -26.42
N LYS A 150 0.25 -17.59 -26.05
CA LYS A 150 -0.38 -18.92 -26.11
C LYS A 150 -0.37 -19.54 -27.50
N TYR A 151 -0.55 -18.74 -28.55
CA TYR A 151 -0.59 -19.25 -29.93
C TYR A 151 0.74 -19.84 -30.35
N PHE A 152 1.84 -19.24 -29.90
CA PHE A 152 3.19 -19.69 -30.17
C PHE A 152 3.58 -20.90 -29.34
N GLU A 153 3.18 -20.92 -28.09
CA GLU A 153 3.40 -22.06 -27.19
C GLU A 153 2.69 -23.32 -27.69
N GLU A 154 1.48 -23.18 -28.20
CA GLU A 154 0.75 -24.29 -28.83
C GLU A 154 1.53 -24.90 -30.00
N LEU A 155 2.13 -24.06 -30.85
CA LEU A 155 2.94 -24.51 -31.97
C LEU A 155 4.20 -25.24 -31.51
N ILE A 156 4.84 -24.80 -30.46
CA ILE A 156 5.99 -25.46 -29.85
C ILE A 156 5.58 -26.81 -29.28
N ASP A 157 4.46 -26.89 -28.60
CA ASP A 157 3.96 -28.11 -27.98
C ASP A 157 3.60 -29.15 -29.07
N GLU A 158 2.96 -28.75 -30.15
CA GLU A 158 2.65 -29.60 -31.29
C GLU A 158 3.92 -30.15 -31.93
N MET A 159 4.96 -29.35 -32.08
CA MET A 159 6.24 -29.75 -32.59
C MET A 159 6.91 -30.80 -31.68
N LYS A 160 6.92 -30.57 -30.40
CA LYS A 160 7.46 -31.51 -29.39
C LYS A 160 6.72 -32.84 -29.43
N GLU A 161 5.40 -32.80 -29.51
CA GLU A 161 4.58 -34.03 -29.62
C GLU A 161 4.88 -34.80 -30.88
N LYS A 162 4.97 -34.11 -32.03
CA LYS A 162 5.30 -34.68 -33.32
C LYS A 162 6.66 -35.34 -33.32
N ARG A 163 7.65 -34.79 -32.58
CA ARG A 163 9.03 -35.32 -32.51
C ARG A 163 9.24 -36.28 -31.35
N GLY A 164 8.28 -36.44 -30.46
CA GLY A 164 8.37 -37.27 -29.26
C GLY A 164 9.37 -36.77 -28.21
N VAL A 165 9.59 -35.47 -28.15
CA VAL A 165 10.50 -34.82 -27.18
C VAL A 165 9.70 -34.04 -26.16
N LYS A 166 10.28 -33.76 -24.97
CA LYS A 166 9.61 -33.06 -23.85
C LYS A 166 10.12 -31.65 -23.60
N GLN A 167 11.38 -31.37 -23.99
CA GLN A 167 12.03 -30.10 -23.71
C GLN A 167 12.42 -29.37 -25.00
N ASP A 168 12.40 -28.03 -24.95
CA ASP A 168 12.79 -27.19 -26.09
C ASP A 168 14.21 -27.47 -26.56
N VAL A 169 15.12 -27.78 -25.63
CA VAL A 169 16.54 -28.08 -25.92
C VAL A 169 16.73 -29.35 -26.78
N GLU A 170 15.73 -30.22 -26.83
CA GLU A 170 15.75 -31.44 -27.60
C GLU A 170 15.33 -31.25 -29.07
N LEU A 171 14.79 -30.08 -29.41
CA LEU A 171 14.42 -29.74 -30.79
C LEU A 171 15.67 -29.52 -31.64
N THR A 172 15.64 -30.04 -32.87
CA THR A 172 16.75 -29.89 -33.80
C THR A 172 16.77 -28.57 -34.52
N THR A 173 17.87 -28.24 -35.19
CA THR A 173 17.96 -27.00 -36.00
C THR A 173 16.84 -26.96 -37.05
N GLU A 174 16.54 -28.08 -37.72
CA GLU A 174 15.47 -28.15 -38.72
C GLU A 174 14.09 -27.93 -38.11
N ASP A 175 13.85 -28.45 -36.88
CA ASP A 175 12.63 -28.21 -36.14
C ASP A 175 12.46 -26.72 -35.82
N LEU A 176 13.54 -26.06 -35.42
CA LEU A 176 13.52 -24.64 -35.10
C LEU A 176 13.32 -23.75 -36.33
N LYS A 177 13.86 -24.12 -37.47
CA LYS A 177 13.60 -23.46 -38.75
C LYS A 177 12.13 -23.57 -39.13
N GLU A 178 11.52 -24.72 -38.96
CA GLU A 178 10.11 -24.96 -39.22
C GLU A 178 9.23 -24.13 -38.26
N LEU A 179 9.58 -24.11 -36.96
CA LEU A 179 8.90 -23.30 -35.99
C LEU A 179 8.98 -21.81 -36.32
N ALA A 180 10.15 -21.31 -36.72
CA ALA A 180 10.30 -19.90 -37.12
C ALA A 180 9.38 -19.56 -38.29
N ALA A 181 9.27 -20.43 -39.27
CA ALA A 181 8.34 -20.25 -40.38
C ALA A 181 6.88 -20.27 -39.93
N GLN A 182 6.51 -21.20 -39.04
CA GLN A 182 5.16 -21.26 -38.46
C GLN A 182 4.82 -20.01 -37.65
N PHE A 183 5.78 -19.51 -36.89
CA PHE A 183 5.59 -18.27 -36.08
C PHE A 183 5.39 -17.07 -37.00
N LYS A 184 6.12 -16.93 -38.07
CA LYS A 184 5.91 -15.86 -39.04
C LYS A 184 4.55 -15.96 -39.71
N ALA A 185 4.09 -17.16 -40.03
CA ALA A 185 2.76 -17.40 -40.59
C ALA A 185 1.65 -16.99 -39.58
N GLU A 186 1.83 -17.36 -38.33
CA GLU A 186 0.90 -16.96 -37.23
C GLU A 186 0.86 -15.46 -37.07
N TYR A 187 2.02 -14.79 -37.09
CA TYR A 187 2.11 -13.34 -37.04
C TYR A 187 1.32 -12.69 -38.17
N LYS A 188 1.53 -13.16 -39.40
CA LYS A 188 0.85 -12.63 -40.58
C LYS A 188 -0.65 -12.85 -40.53
N GLU A 189 -1.11 -14.02 -40.04
CA GLU A 189 -2.53 -14.30 -39.86
C GLU A 189 -3.19 -13.34 -38.86
N LYS A 190 -2.52 -13.08 -37.73
CA LYS A 190 -3.06 -12.25 -36.65
C LYS A 190 -2.94 -10.74 -36.93
N ILE A 191 -1.88 -10.30 -37.56
CA ILE A 191 -1.56 -8.89 -37.78
C ILE A 191 -1.94 -8.42 -39.19
N GLY A 192 -1.90 -9.31 -40.18
CA GLY A 192 -2.22 -8.97 -41.57
C GLY A 192 -1.03 -8.44 -42.37
N GLU A 193 0.14 -8.37 -41.78
CA GLU A 193 1.38 -7.91 -42.42
C GLU A 193 2.49 -8.94 -42.17
N ASP A 194 3.52 -8.94 -42.98
CA ASP A 194 4.70 -9.78 -42.78
C ASP A 194 5.47 -9.33 -41.54
N PHE A 195 6.12 -10.29 -40.87
CA PHE A 195 7.00 -10.00 -39.73
C PHE A 195 8.14 -9.06 -40.22
N PRO A 196 8.44 -7.98 -39.46
CA PRO A 196 9.41 -6.98 -39.91
C PRO A 196 10.84 -7.51 -40.00
N ASP A 197 11.47 -7.33 -41.16
CA ASP A 197 12.85 -7.76 -41.42
C ASP A 197 13.87 -6.65 -41.19
N ASP A 198 13.46 -5.39 -41.25
CA ASP A 198 14.35 -4.25 -41.00
C ASP A 198 14.67 -4.10 -39.51
N PRO A 199 15.95 -4.27 -39.12
CA PRO A 199 16.33 -4.09 -37.71
C PRO A 199 15.94 -2.78 -37.06
N LYS A 200 16.01 -1.69 -37.79
CA LYS A 200 15.62 -0.36 -37.26
C LYS A 200 14.12 -0.25 -37.03
N GLU A 201 13.33 -0.83 -37.93
CA GLU A 201 11.87 -0.91 -37.76
C GLU A 201 11.50 -1.75 -36.53
N GLN A 202 12.18 -2.90 -36.35
CA GLN A 202 12.02 -3.75 -35.17
C GLN A 202 12.35 -2.98 -33.90
N LEU A 203 13.45 -2.24 -33.88
CA LEU A 203 13.89 -1.46 -32.74
C LEU A 203 12.89 -0.36 -32.36
N MET A 204 12.42 0.39 -33.35
CA MET A 204 11.44 1.45 -33.12
C MET A 204 10.11 0.90 -32.63
N GLY A 205 9.68 -0.24 -33.17
CA GLY A 205 8.47 -0.93 -32.69
C GLY A 205 8.60 -1.36 -31.24
N ALA A 206 9.75 -1.89 -30.86
CA ALA A 206 10.02 -2.30 -29.48
C ALA A 206 10.05 -1.10 -28.52
N ILE A 207 10.69 -0.01 -28.91
CA ILE A 207 10.74 1.21 -28.10
C ILE A 207 9.33 1.79 -27.89
N LYS A 208 8.54 1.87 -28.92
CA LYS A 208 7.14 2.30 -28.85
C LYS A 208 6.33 1.41 -27.91
N ALA A 209 6.54 0.11 -27.97
CA ALA A 209 5.84 -0.85 -27.11
C ALA A 209 6.16 -0.62 -25.64
N VAL A 210 7.42 -0.33 -25.33
CA VAL A 210 7.82 -0.01 -23.94
C VAL A 210 7.15 1.29 -23.49
N PHE A 211 7.17 2.34 -24.27
CA PHE A 211 6.49 3.59 -23.93
C PHE A 211 4.98 3.38 -23.73
N ARG A 212 4.37 2.62 -24.64
CA ARG A 212 2.94 2.31 -24.58
C ARG A 212 2.57 1.52 -23.30
N SER A 213 3.45 0.64 -22.84
CA SER A 213 3.21 -0.19 -21.65
C SER A 213 3.07 0.65 -20.38
N TRP A 214 3.63 1.85 -20.35
CA TRP A 214 3.50 2.76 -19.20
C TRP A 214 2.05 3.12 -18.90
N ASP A 215 1.19 3.18 -19.90
CA ASP A 215 -0.21 3.55 -19.79
C ASP A 215 -1.16 2.36 -19.99
N ASN A 216 -0.70 1.13 -19.80
CA ASN A 216 -1.60 -0.01 -19.85
C ASN A 216 -2.39 -0.15 -18.53
N PRO A 217 -3.57 -0.82 -18.53
CA PRO A 217 -4.41 -0.92 -17.33
C PRO A 217 -3.68 -1.50 -16.11
N ARG A 218 -2.86 -2.52 -16.29
CA ARG A 218 -2.11 -3.16 -15.20
C ARG A 218 -1.07 -2.22 -14.60
N ALA A 219 -0.36 -1.48 -15.45
CA ALA A 219 0.62 -0.50 -15.00
C ALA A 219 -0.06 0.67 -14.25
N ASN A 220 -1.21 1.11 -14.73
CA ASN A 220 -1.98 2.17 -14.08
C ASN A 220 -2.42 1.76 -12.66
N VAL A 221 -2.91 0.54 -12.49
CA VAL A 221 -3.31 0.00 -11.18
C VAL A 221 -2.08 -0.09 -10.27
N TYR A 222 -0.99 -0.67 -10.76
CA TYR A 222 0.24 -0.81 -9.98
C TYR A 222 0.78 0.55 -9.51
N ARG A 223 0.80 1.55 -10.39
CA ARG A 223 1.26 2.89 -10.03
C ARG A 223 0.38 3.52 -8.96
N ARG A 224 -0.93 3.38 -9.06
CA ARG A 224 -1.89 3.88 -8.06
C ARG A 224 -1.63 3.24 -6.70
N ASP A 225 -1.48 1.92 -6.68
CA ASP A 225 -1.27 1.17 -5.44
C ASP A 225 0.09 1.46 -4.78
N ASN A 226 1.07 1.93 -5.56
CA ASN A 226 2.43 2.15 -5.09
C ASN A 226 2.86 3.63 -5.12
N ASP A 227 1.91 4.56 -5.27
CA ASP A 227 2.16 6.01 -5.25
C ASP A 227 3.20 6.47 -6.28
N ILE A 228 3.15 5.90 -7.48
CA ILE A 228 4.05 6.26 -8.56
C ILE A 228 3.33 7.24 -9.50
N PRO A 229 3.75 8.51 -9.58
CA PRO A 229 3.12 9.49 -10.46
C PRO A 229 3.22 9.12 -11.94
N TYR A 230 2.15 9.34 -12.67
CA TYR A 230 2.12 9.12 -14.11
C TYR A 230 3.20 9.94 -14.84
N SER A 231 3.46 11.16 -14.36
CA SER A 231 4.43 12.09 -14.95
C SER A 231 5.87 11.58 -14.95
N TRP A 232 6.18 10.55 -14.15
CA TRP A 232 7.55 10.01 -14.11
C TRP A 232 7.96 9.33 -15.41
N GLY A 233 7.03 8.65 -16.11
CA GLY A 233 7.34 7.90 -17.32
C GLY A 233 8.27 6.71 -17.09
N THR A 234 8.62 6.03 -18.17
CA THR A 234 9.60 4.94 -18.16
C THR A 234 10.73 5.24 -19.13
N ALA A 235 11.94 4.86 -18.73
CA ALA A 235 13.08 4.84 -19.66
C ALA A 235 13.10 3.54 -20.46
N VAL A 236 13.87 3.53 -21.55
CA VAL A 236 14.11 2.35 -22.39
C VAL A 236 15.60 2.11 -22.47
N ASN A 237 16.03 0.91 -22.11
CA ASN A 237 17.43 0.50 -22.21
C ASN A 237 17.63 -0.38 -23.44
N VAL A 238 18.50 0.06 -24.34
CA VAL A 238 18.93 -0.69 -25.53
C VAL A 238 20.35 -1.17 -25.26
N GLN A 239 20.53 -2.47 -25.17
CA GLN A 239 21.78 -3.07 -24.70
C GLN A 239 22.22 -4.18 -25.64
N SER A 240 23.53 -4.28 -25.90
CA SER A 240 24.05 -5.39 -26.70
C SER A 240 23.81 -6.72 -25.99
N MET A 241 23.50 -7.74 -26.76
CA MET A 241 23.22 -9.06 -26.23
C MET A 241 24.46 -9.77 -25.71
N ALA A 242 24.30 -10.48 -24.58
CA ALA A 242 25.21 -11.51 -24.11
C ALA A 242 24.43 -12.83 -24.05
N PHE A 243 24.97 -13.90 -24.56
CA PHE A 243 24.26 -15.15 -24.76
C PHE A 243 24.69 -16.24 -23.77
N GLY A 244 23.78 -16.63 -22.91
CA GLY A 244 23.95 -17.74 -21.98
C GLY A 244 23.59 -19.10 -22.58
N ASN A 245 23.12 -19.15 -23.82
CA ASN A 245 22.59 -20.35 -24.47
C ASN A 245 23.37 -20.79 -25.70
N MET A 246 24.66 -20.45 -25.80
CA MET A 246 25.51 -20.81 -26.93
C MET A 246 26.21 -22.19 -26.76
N GLY A 247 26.04 -22.82 -25.62
CA GLY A 247 26.64 -24.10 -25.31
C GLY A 247 26.80 -24.35 -23.83
N ASP A 248 27.47 -25.45 -23.45
CA ASP A 248 27.65 -25.85 -22.05
C ASP A 248 28.64 -24.96 -21.27
N ASP A 249 29.44 -24.17 -21.98
CA ASP A 249 30.34 -23.15 -21.38
C ASP A 249 29.65 -21.78 -21.19
N CYS A 250 28.34 -21.74 -21.36
CA CYS A 250 27.49 -20.56 -21.19
C CYS A 250 26.43 -20.80 -20.13
N GLY A 251 25.91 -19.76 -19.58
CA GLY A 251 24.83 -19.84 -18.60
C GLY A 251 24.28 -18.47 -18.22
N THR A 252 23.25 -18.48 -17.38
CA THR A 252 22.63 -17.27 -16.86
C THR A 252 22.15 -17.50 -15.45
N GLY A 253 22.04 -16.44 -14.68
CA GLY A 253 21.56 -16.55 -13.31
C GLY A 253 21.10 -15.26 -12.70
N VAL A 254 20.48 -15.42 -11.55
CA VAL A 254 20.02 -14.33 -10.68
C VAL A 254 20.52 -14.61 -9.27
N ALA A 255 20.96 -13.59 -8.58
CA ALA A 255 21.48 -13.76 -7.22
C ALA A 255 21.25 -12.52 -6.36
N PHE A 256 21.20 -12.78 -5.05
CA PHE A 256 21.13 -11.76 -4.01
C PHE A 256 22.38 -11.85 -3.15
N THR A 257 22.87 -10.73 -2.67
CA THR A 257 24.02 -10.70 -1.74
C THR A 257 23.64 -11.08 -0.31
N ARG A 258 22.34 -11.03 0.00
CA ARG A 258 21.77 -11.49 1.28
C ARG A 258 20.43 -12.17 1.00
N ASP A 259 20.01 -13.05 1.89
CA ASP A 259 18.71 -13.73 1.75
C ASP A 259 17.57 -12.70 1.80
N PRO A 260 16.79 -12.54 0.73
CA PRO A 260 15.69 -11.58 0.71
C PRO A 260 14.54 -11.96 1.64
N ALA A 261 14.47 -13.20 2.11
CA ALA A 261 13.45 -13.67 3.03
C ALA A 261 13.84 -13.49 4.49
N THR A 262 15.11 -13.73 4.85
CA THR A 262 15.60 -13.73 6.23
C THR A 262 16.58 -12.62 6.56
N GLY A 263 17.22 -12.04 5.56
CA GLY A 263 18.29 -11.06 5.73
C GLY A 263 19.66 -11.65 6.01
N GLU A 264 19.80 -12.96 6.00
CA GLU A 264 21.06 -13.64 6.26
C GLU A 264 22.10 -13.31 5.19
N LYS A 265 23.32 -12.98 5.61
CA LYS A 265 24.42 -12.61 4.70
C LYS A 265 24.94 -13.82 3.93
N GLY A 266 25.12 -13.67 2.63
CA GLY A 266 25.64 -14.70 1.73
C GLY A 266 24.96 -14.63 0.36
N LEU A 267 25.54 -15.30 -0.61
CA LEU A 267 24.97 -15.39 -1.95
C LEU A 267 23.78 -16.36 -1.98
N PHE A 268 22.65 -15.86 -2.38
CA PHE A 268 21.42 -16.63 -2.56
C PHE A 268 20.96 -16.43 -4.00
N GLY A 269 20.71 -17.51 -4.71
CA GLY A 269 20.25 -17.40 -6.07
C GLY A 269 20.33 -18.69 -6.83
N GLU A 270 20.07 -18.58 -8.12
CA GLU A 270 19.96 -19.72 -9.03
C GLU A 270 20.66 -19.43 -10.35
N PHE A 271 21.14 -20.46 -10.99
CA PHE A 271 21.67 -20.35 -12.34
C PHE A 271 21.34 -21.57 -13.19
N LEU A 272 21.38 -21.39 -14.52
CA LEU A 272 21.21 -22.45 -15.50
C LEU A 272 22.35 -22.41 -16.48
N THR A 273 22.86 -23.57 -16.83
CA THR A 273 23.80 -23.73 -17.96
C THR A 273 23.03 -23.73 -19.26
N ASN A 274 23.66 -23.24 -20.32
CA ASN A 274 23.07 -23.23 -21.66
C ASN A 274 21.61 -22.73 -21.67
N ALA A 275 21.41 -21.52 -21.17
CA ALA A 275 20.09 -20.92 -20.97
C ALA A 275 20.12 -19.40 -21.08
N GLN A 276 18.96 -18.83 -21.39
CA GLN A 276 18.74 -17.38 -21.29
C GLN A 276 18.00 -17.06 -19.98
N GLY A 277 18.00 -15.78 -19.59
CA GLY A 277 17.38 -15.31 -18.33
C GLY A 277 15.91 -15.70 -18.19
N GLU A 278 15.14 -15.68 -19.26
CA GLU A 278 13.74 -16.09 -19.29
C GLU A 278 13.54 -17.58 -18.91
N ASP A 279 14.50 -18.43 -19.17
CA ASP A 279 14.43 -19.86 -18.84
C ASP A 279 14.51 -20.11 -17.33
N VAL A 280 15.23 -19.25 -16.61
CA VAL A 280 15.31 -19.30 -15.13
C VAL A 280 13.95 -18.96 -14.53
N VAL A 281 13.32 -17.89 -15.02
CA VAL A 281 12.03 -17.41 -14.53
C VAL A 281 10.88 -18.35 -14.91
N ALA A 282 10.92 -18.91 -16.12
CA ALA A 282 9.85 -19.78 -16.63
C ALA A 282 9.79 -21.15 -15.94
N GLY A 283 10.85 -21.57 -15.25
CA GLY A 283 10.90 -22.86 -14.56
C GLY A 283 10.84 -24.08 -15.46
N VAL A 284 11.21 -23.92 -16.75
CA VAL A 284 11.19 -24.99 -17.74
C VAL A 284 12.22 -26.10 -17.41
N ARG A 285 13.32 -25.71 -16.77
CA ARG A 285 14.31 -26.62 -16.22
C ARG A 285 14.55 -26.31 -14.77
N THR A 286 14.93 -27.25 -13.95
CA THR A 286 15.27 -27.06 -12.56
C THR A 286 16.58 -26.27 -12.45
N PRO A 287 16.57 -25.03 -11.92
CA PRO A 287 17.81 -24.27 -11.77
C PRO A 287 18.71 -24.89 -10.70
N MET A 288 20.00 -24.66 -10.84
CA MET A 288 21.00 -25.01 -9.81
C MET A 288 21.15 -23.87 -8.82
N LYS A 289 21.50 -24.19 -7.59
CA LYS A 289 21.82 -23.16 -6.58
C LYS A 289 23.08 -22.41 -7.00
N ILE A 290 23.13 -21.11 -6.71
CA ILE A 290 24.26 -20.24 -7.11
C ILE A 290 25.62 -20.79 -6.63
N ALA A 291 25.67 -21.44 -5.48
CA ALA A 291 26.90 -22.04 -4.95
C ALA A 291 27.47 -23.14 -5.87
N GLU A 292 26.63 -23.84 -6.62
CA GLU A 292 27.03 -24.90 -7.55
C GLU A 292 27.71 -24.34 -8.81
N MET A 293 27.56 -23.04 -9.06
CA MET A 293 28.23 -22.35 -10.17
C MET A 293 29.75 -22.44 -10.04
N GLU A 294 30.29 -22.50 -8.83
CA GLU A 294 31.74 -22.64 -8.61
C GLU A 294 32.35 -23.87 -9.31
N GLN A 295 31.59 -24.97 -9.35
CA GLN A 295 32.04 -26.19 -9.97
C GLN A 295 32.01 -26.13 -11.51
N LYS A 296 31.03 -25.42 -12.06
CA LYS A 296 30.81 -25.31 -13.50
C LYS A 296 31.66 -24.20 -14.14
N PHE A 297 31.75 -23.05 -13.47
CA PHE A 297 32.42 -21.84 -13.95
C PHE A 297 33.29 -21.24 -12.84
N PRO A 298 34.40 -21.88 -12.44
CA PRO A 298 35.16 -21.46 -11.27
C PRO A 298 35.70 -20.03 -11.38
N GLU A 299 36.20 -19.63 -12.55
CA GLU A 299 36.74 -18.28 -12.76
C GLU A 299 35.64 -17.22 -12.79
N ALA A 300 34.55 -17.49 -13.50
CA ALA A 300 33.40 -16.60 -13.57
C ALA A 300 32.73 -16.45 -12.19
N PHE A 301 32.65 -17.54 -11.42
CA PHE A 301 32.13 -17.50 -10.06
C PHE A 301 33.00 -16.64 -9.14
N LYS A 302 34.30 -16.78 -9.22
CA LYS A 302 35.23 -15.95 -8.44
C LYS A 302 35.05 -14.47 -8.78
N GLN A 303 35.01 -14.13 -10.06
CA GLN A 303 34.79 -12.77 -10.53
C GLN A 303 33.43 -12.26 -10.08
N PHE A 304 32.38 -13.08 -10.18
CA PHE A 304 31.03 -12.73 -9.74
C PHE A 304 30.98 -12.43 -8.25
N THR A 305 31.63 -13.23 -7.42
CA THR A 305 31.72 -12.99 -5.97
C THR A 305 32.39 -11.64 -5.66
N GLU A 306 33.44 -11.31 -6.37
CA GLU A 306 34.13 -10.03 -6.23
C GLU A 306 33.23 -8.86 -6.66
N VAL A 307 32.51 -9.03 -7.76
CA VAL A 307 31.52 -8.04 -8.24
C VAL A 307 30.42 -7.82 -7.21
N CYS A 308 29.89 -8.88 -6.62
CA CYS A 308 28.86 -8.81 -5.58
C CYS A 308 29.32 -8.00 -4.39
N GLN A 309 30.52 -8.26 -3.90
CA GLN A 309 31.11 -7.50 -2.78
C GLN A 309 31.31 -6.04 -3.14
N THR A 310 31.79 -5.76 -4.35
CA THR A 310 31.99 -4.40 -4.85
C THR A 310 30.66 -3.64 -4.90
N LEU A 311 29.63 -4.26 -5.44
CA LEU A 311 28.30 -3.64 -5.57
C LEU A 311 27.66 -3.38 -4.22
N GLU A 312 27.71 -4.35 -3.30
CA GLU A 312 27.15 -4.16 -1.96
C GLU A 312 27.81 -3.02 -1.21
N LYS A 313 29.14 -2.91 -1.30
CA LYS A 313 29.91 -1.80 -0.69
C LYS A 313 29.62 -0.47 -1.37
N HIS A 314 29.51 -0.48 -2.69
CA HIS A 314 29.28 0.75 -3.46
C HIS A 314 27.89 1.34 -3.18
N TYR A 315 26.84 0.51 -3.20
CA TYR A 315 25.48 0.95 -2.92
C TYR A 315 25.13 0.97 -1.43
N ARG A 316 25.98 0.36 -0.60
CA ARG A 316 25.78 0.24 0.85
C ARG A 316 24.43 -0.40 1.19
N ASP A 317 24.04 -1.41 0.41
CA ASP A 317 22.82 -2.16 0.59
C ASP A 317 22.94 -3.52 -0.11
N MET A 318 22.07 -4.48 0.29
CA MET A 318 22.03 -5.76 -0.42
C MET A 318 21.62 -5.55 -1.87
N GLN A 319 22.17 -6.37 -2.74
CA GLN A 319 21.96 -6.27 -4.17
C GLN A 319 21.24 -7.49 -4.72
N ASP A 320 20.37 -7.25 -5.68
CA ASP A 320 19.71 -8.22 -6.52
C ASP A 320 20.32 -8.05 -7.92
N MET A 321 20.92 -9.12 -8.44
CA MET A 321 21.73 -9.05 -9.64
C MET A 321 21.29 -10.09 -10.66
N GLU A 322 21.33 -9.71 -11.93
CA GLU A 322 21.26 -10.63 -13.06
C GLU A 322 22.59 -10.67 -13.78
N PHE A 323 23.00 -11.85 -14.19
CA PHE A 323 24.26 -12.04 -14.91
C PHE A 323 24.13 -13.11 -15.97
N THR A 324 25.04 -13.06 -16.93
CA THR A 324 25.19 -14.08 -17.99
C THR A 324 26.68 -14.46 -18.11
N VAL A 325 26.92 -15.72 -18.33
CA VAL A 325 28.24 -16.24 -18.66
C VAL A 325 28.22 -16.67 -20.15
N GLU A 326 29.00 -16.01 -20.97
CA GLU A 326 29.14 -16.34 -22.40
C GLU A 326 30.55 -16.84 -22.62
N HIS A 327 30.68 -18.13 -23.01
CA HIS A 327 31.96 -18.80 -23.20
C HIS A 327 32.94 -18.57 -22.05
N GLY A 328 32.46 -18.80 -20.83
CA GLY A 328 33.24 -18.61 -19.61
C GLY A 328 33.45 -17.18 -19.15
N LYS A 329 33.01 -16.19 -19.93
CA LYS A 329 33.16 -14.76 -19.60
C LYS A 329 31.91 -14.21 -18.92
N LEU A 330 32.09 -13.57 -17.74
CA LEU A 330 30.99 -12.98 -16.97
C LEU A 330 30.54 -11.63 -17.54
N TYR A 331 29.24 -11.44 -17.62
CA TYR A 331 28.61 -10.15 -17.92
C TYR A 331 27.52 -9.85 -16.90
N MET A 332 27.54 -8.64 -16.35
CA MET A 332 26.49 -8.16 -15.47
C MET A 332 25.41 -7.47 -16.28
N LEU A 333 24.17 -7.94 -16.15
CA LEU A 333 23.04 -7.42 -16.90
C LEU A 333 22.23 -6.40 -16.12
N GLN A 334 22.18 -6.55 -14.79
CA GLN A 334 21.38 -5.68 -13.93
C GLN A 334 21.86 -5.81 -12.49
N THR A 335 21.77 -4.71 -11.77
CA THR A 335 21.84 -4.68 -10.32
C THR A 335 20.79 -3.70 -9.81
N ARG A 336 20.26 -4.00 -8.65
CA ARG A 336 19.36 -3.09 -7.92
C ARG A 336 19.43 -3.38 -6.43
N ASN A 337 19.01 -2.42 -5.61
CA ASN A 337 18.79 -2.68 -4.20
C ASN A 337 17.69 -3.74 -4.10
N GLY A 338 17.99 -4.83 -3.42
CA GLY A 338 17.13 -6.00 -3.45
C GLY A 338 15.79 -5.80 -2.74
N LYS A 339 14.72 -6.25 -3.37
CA LYS A 339 13.42 -6.37 -2.71
C LYS A 339 13.54 -7.45 -1.66
N ARG A 340 12.91 -7.21 -0.52
CA ARG A 340 13.05 -8.07 0.66
C ARG A 340 11.78 -8.07 1.48
N THR A 341 11.62 -9.09 2.30
CA THR A 341 10.54 -9.13 3.29
C THR A 341 10.78 -8.05 4.35
N ALA A 342 9.73 -7.69 5.07
CA ALA A 342 9.84 -6.74 6.17
C ALA A 342 10.84 -7.22 7.24
N GLN A 343 10.82 -8.50 7.56
CA GLN A 343 11.76 -9.11 8.52
C GLN A 343 13.21 -8.97 8.03
N ALA A 344 13.45 -9.27 6.76
CA ALA A 344 14.78 -9.14 6.16
C ALA A 344 15.23 -7.69 6.13
N ALA A 345 14.33 -6.74 5.85
CA ALA A 345 14.65 -5.31 5.85
C ALA A 345 15.18 -4.83 7.19
N LEU A 346 14.55 -5.25 8.28
CA LEU A 346 15.00 -4.89 9.64
C LEU A 346 16.35 -5.52 9.96
N LYS A 347 16.53 -6.79 9.66
CA LYS A 347 17.79 -7.48 9.91
C LYS A 347 18.94 -6.87 9.11
N ILE A 348 18.72 -6.63 7.83
CA ILE A 348 19.74 -6.03 6.95
C ILE A 348 20.11 -4.62 7.42
N ALA A 349 19.14 -3.80 7.80
CA ALA A 349 19.38 -2.47 8.32
C ALA A 349 20.28 -2.52 9.56
N CYS A 350 19.98 -3.39 10.52
CA CYS A 350 20.80 -3.59 11.72
C CYS A 350 22.21 -4.08 11.38
N ASP A 351 22.31 -5.08 10.51
CA ASP A 351 23.60 -5.65 10.11
C ASP A 351 24.49 -4.63 9.39
N LEU A 352 23.92 -3.78 8.52
CA LEU A 352 24.66 -2.74 7.81
C LEU A 352 25.21 -1.67 8.76
N VAL A 353 24.49 -1.36 9.83
CA VAL A 353 24.98 -0.46 10.89
C VAL A 353 26.13 -1.13 11.65
N ASP A 354 25.97 -2.39 12.03
CA ASP A 354 27.01 -3.16 12.75
C ASP A 354 28.28 -3.33 11.92
N GLU A 355 28.14 -3.46 10.61
CA GLU A 355 29.25 -3.58 9.67
C GLU A 355 29.92 -2.23 9.33
N GLY A 356 29.36 -1.13 9.83
CA GLY A 356 29.88 0.22 9.59
C GLY A 356 29.59 0.78 8.19
N MET A 357 28.70 0.12 7.42
CA MET A 357 28.33 0.59 6.08
C MET A 357 27.33 1.75 6.12
N ARG A 358 26.48 1.77 7.14
CA ARG A 358 25.47 2.82 7.29
C ARG A 358 25.43 3.33 8.71
N THR A 359 25.02 4.59 8.86
CA THR A 359 24.68 5.17 10.16
C THR A 359 23.27 4.73 10.55
N GLU A 360 22.90 4.91 11.82
CA GLU A 360 21.54 4.66 12.29
C GLU A 360 20.50 5.46 11.50
N GLU A 361 20.81 6.74 11.21
CA GLU A 361 19.93 7.61 10.42
C GLU A 361 19.72 7.07 9.00
N GLU A 362 20.80 6.65 8.35
CA GLU A 362 20.74 6.08 7.01
C GLU A 362 19.97 4.76 7.00
N ALA A 363 20.13 3.93 8.02
CA ALA A 363 19.43 2.66 8.16
C ALA A 363 17.91 2.87 8.35
N VAL A 364 17.52 3.84 9.17
CA VAL A 364 16.12 4.22 9.35
C VAL A 364 15.53 4.71 8.02
N ALA A 365 16.27 5.52 7.28
CA ALA A 365 15.82 6.09 6.02
C ALA A 365 15.60 5.04 4.91
N MET A 366 16.29 3.91 4.98
CA MET A 366 16.18 2.87 3.92
C MET A 366 15.02 1.90 4.09
N ILE A 367 14.35 1.90 5.23
CA ILE A 367 13.22 0.99 5.50
C ILE A 367 11.94 1.60 4.96
N ASP A 368 11.18 0.85 4.15
CA ASP A 368 9.86 1.28 3.69
C ASP A 368 8.86 1.14 4.85
N PRO A 369 8.22 2.23 5.31
CA PRO A 369 7.27 2.15 6.42
C PRO A 369 6.12 1.17 6.18
N ARG A 370 5.70 0.99 4.94
CA ARG A 370 4.62 0.06 4.58
C ARG A 370 4.97 -1.40 4.86
N ASN A 371 6.25 -1.72 4.86
CA ASN A 371 6.71 -3.08 5.17
C ASN A 371 6.46 -3.47 6.63
N LEU A 372 6.41 -2.52 7.55
CA LEU A 372 6.15 -2.80 8.96
C LEU A 372 4.74 -3.34 9.20
N ASP A 373 3.80 -2.99 8.34
CA ASP A 373 2.42 -3.44 8.45
C ASP A 373 2.32 -4.97 8.39
N THR A 374 3.11 -5.61 7.54
CA THR A 374 3.11 -7.06 7.38
C THR A 374 3.66 -7.81 8.60
N LEU A 375 4.51 -7.18 9.42
CA LEU A 375 5.10 -7.80 10.60
C LEU A 375 4.13 -7.96 11.76
N LEU A 376 3.05 -7.21 11.75
CA LEU A 376 2.11 -7.14 12.86
C LEU A 376 0.90 -8.06 12.68
N HIS A 377 0.80 -8.74 11.54
CA HIS A 377 -0.35 -9.56 11.18
C HIS A 377 0.04 -10.99 10.82
N PRO A 378 -0.86 -11.99 11.04
CA PRO A 378 -0.63 -13.35 10.60
C PRO A 378 -0.43 -13.45 9.08
N GLN A 379 0.31 -14.45 8.63
CA GLN A 379 0.61 -14.72 7.22
C GLN A 379 0.21 -16.15 6.87
N PHE A 380 -0.01 -16.43 5.58
CA PHE A 380 -0.16 -17.80 5.13
C PHE A 380 1.21 -18.50 5.08
N ASP A 381 1.21 -19.80 5.39
CA ASP A 381 2.37 -20.64 5.15
C ASP A 381 2.71 -20.62 3.64
N ALA A 382 3.97 -20.33 3.32
CA ALA A 382 4.40 -20.07 1.93
C ALA A 382 4.17 -21.30 1.03
N ALA A 383 4.44 -22.49 1.49
CA ALA A 383 4.25 -23.72 0.73
C ALA A 383 2.76 -24.00 0.49
N ALA A 384 1.93 -23.82 1.50
CA ALA A 384 0.49 -24.00 1.40
C ALA A 384 -0.14 -22.99 0.45
N LEU A 385 0.34 -21.76 0.46
CA LEU A 385 -0.14 -20.68 -0.42
C LEU A 385 0.19 -20.95 -1.90
N LYS A 386 1.39 -21.46 -2.18
CA LYS A 386 1.80 -21.84 -3.54
C LYS A 386 0.92 -22.94 -4.16
N ALA A 387 0.44 -23.85 -3.33
CA ALA A 387 -0.42 -24.96 -3.77
C ALA A 387 -1.88 -24.53 -3.99
N ALA A 388 -2.25 -23.32 -3.59
CA ALA A 388 -3.62 -22.81 -3.65
C ALA A 388 -3.83 -21.87 -4.85
N THR A 389 -5.04 -21.92 -5.42
CA THR A 389 -5.45 -21.03 -6.51
C THR A 389 -6.59 -20.15 -6.01
N PRO A 390 -6.52 -18.81 -6.19
CA PRO A 390 -7.61 -17.93 -5.79
C PRO A 390 -8.91 -18.22 -6.54
N VAL A 391 -10.03 -18.17 -5.84
CA VAL A 391 -11.38 -18.28 -6.44
C VAL A 391 -11.99 -16.91 -6.71
N GLY A 392 -11.41 -15.86 -6.15
CA GLY A 392 -11.85 -14.48 -6.34
C GLY A 392 -10.85 -13.48 -5.80
N LYS A 393 -11.11 -12.20 -6.07
CA LYS A 393 -10.27 -11.10 -5.62
C LYS A 393 -11.12 -9.87 -5.27
N GLY A 394 -10.86 -9.31 -4.10
CA GLY A 394 -11.38 -8.01 -3.70
C GLY A 394 -10.23 -7.04 -3.42
N LEU A 395 -10.50 -5.99 -2.66
CA LEU A 395 -9.48 -5.06 -2.21
C LEU A 395 -8.84 -5.56 -0.92
N GLY A 396 -7.52 -5.57 -0.85
CA GLY A 396 -6.78 -5.81 0.38
C GLY A 396 -6.94 -4.63 1.33
N ALA A 397 -8.01 -4.63 2.12
CA ALA A 397 -8.40 -3.48 2.94
C ALA A 397 -7.71 -3.43 4.30
N SER A 398 -7.39 -4.57 4.88
CA SER A 398 -6.60 -4.67 6.11
C SER A 398 -5.73 -5.91 6.01
N PRO A 399 -4.41 -5.77 6.22
CA PRO A 399 -3.47 -6.84 5.90
C PRO A 399 -3.59 -8.05 6.80
N GLY A 400 -2.95 -9.13 6.39
CA GLY A 400 -2.87 -10.39 7.10
C GLY A 400 -3.60 -11.52 6.38
N ALA A 401 -3.47 -12.71 6.94
CA ALA A 401 -4.09 -13.94 6.45
C ALA A 401 -5.13 -14.42 7.44
N ALA A 402 -6.27 -14.85 6.95
CA ALA A 402 -7.33 -15.41 7.78
C ALA A 402 -7.89 -16.69 7.18
N CYS A 403 -8.17 -17.66 8.02
CA CYS A 403 -8.85 -18.89 7.68
C CYS A 403 -9.90 -19.19 8.73
N GLY A 404 -11.11 -19.54 8.30
CA GLY A 404 -12.18 -19.88 9.23
C GLY A 404 -13.45 -20.32 8.51
N LYS A 405 -14.43 -20.68 9.31
CA LYS A 405 -15.75 -21.06 8.84
C LYS A 405 -16.57 -19.81 8.52
N ILE A 406 -17.28 -19.85 7.41
CA ILE A 406 -18.12 -18.76 6.95
C ILE A 406 -19.32 -18.56 7.88
N VAL A 407 -19.51 -17.32 8.33
CA VAL A 407 -20.73 -16.85 9.00
C VAL A 407 -21.23 -15.57 8.33
N PHE A 408 -22.53 -15.32 8.36
CA PHE A 408 -23.17 -14.23 7.63
C PHE A 408 -23.71 -13.08 8.50
N SER A 409 -23.61 -13.21 9.80
CA SER A 409 -24.07 -12.18 10.73
C SER A 409 -23.11 -12.01 11.91
N ALA A 410 -23.11 -10.82 12.49
CA ALA A 410 -22.33 -10.54 13.71
C ALA A 410 -22.74 -11.45 14.86
N GLU A 411 -24.05 -11.71 14.99
CA GLU A 411 -24.57 -12.61 16.03
C GLU A 411 -24.04 -14.05 15.85
N ASP A 412 -24.06 -14.57 14.65
CA ASP A 412 -23.51 -15.91 14.35
C ASP A 412 -21.99 -15.94 14.60
N ALA A 413 -21.28 -14.87 14.25
CA ALA A 413 -19.84 -14.77 14.53
C ALA A 413 -19.57 -14.87 16.03
N GLU A 414 -20.31 -14.16 16.85
CA GLU A 414 -20.16 -14.20 18.32
C GLU A 414 -20.51 -15.59 18.87
N ASN A 415 -21.60 -16.19 18.41
CA ASN A 415 -22.05 -17.51 18.87
C ASN A 415 -21.05 -18.62 18.51
N TRP A 416 -20.56 -18.60 17.27
CA TRP A 416 -19.60 -19.61 16.79
C TRP A 416 -18.23 -19.45 17.46
N ALA A 417 -17.75 -18.21 17.59
CA ALA A 417 -16.50 -17.91 18.26
C ALA A 417 -16.56 -18.28 19.76
N GLY A 418 -17.72 -18.06 20.38
CA GLY A 418 -17.97 -18.46 21.77
C GLY A 418 -17.89 -19.96 22.00
N ARG A 419 -18.11 -20.77 20.95
CA ARG A 419 -17.94 -22.24 20.99
C ARG A 419 -16.51 -22.69 20.66
N GLY A 420 -15.59 -21.73 20.46
CA GLY A 420 -14.21 -22.01 20.13
C GLY A 420 -13.92 -22.20 18.65
N GLU A 421 -14.86 -21.90 17.77
CA GLU A 421 -14.67 -22.00 16.34
C GLU A 421 -14.07 -20.71 15.76
N LYS A 422 -13.17 -20.86 14.78
CA LYS A 422 -12.61 -19.74 14.03
C LYS A 422 -13.54 -19.42 12.88
N VAL A 423 -13.94 -18.15 12.76
CA VAL A 423 -14.93 -17.72 11.78
C VAL A 423 -14.42 -16.59 10.87
N VAL A 424 -14.91 -16.56 9.65
CA VAL A 424 -14.76 -15.47 8.70
C VAL A 424 -16.15 -14.87 8.48
N LEU A 425 -16.29 -13.58 8.81
CA LEU A 425 -17.57 -12.89 8.65
C LEU A 425 -17.70 -12.38 7.22
N VAL A 426 -18.75 -12.81 6.54
CA VAL A 426 -19.05 -12.43 5.15
C VAL A 426 -20.34 -11.62 5.12
N ARG A 427 -20.27 -10.37 4.66
CA ARG A 427 -21.40 -9.45 4.61
C ARG A 427 -21.46 -8.74 3.26
N LEU A 428 -22.63 -8.23 2.89
CA LEU A 428 -22.73 -7.28 1.78
C LEU A 428 -21.91 -6.03 2.10
N GLU A 429 -22.12 -5.49 3.29
CA GLU A 429 -21.36 -4.41 3.88
C GLU A 429 -21.52 -4.48 5.40
N THR A 430 -20.62 -3.87 6.15
CA THR A 430 -20.73 -3.83 7.61
C THR A 430 -21.24 -2.48 8.07
N SER A 431 -21.84 -2.47 9.25
CA SER A 431 -22.33 -1.28 9.95
C SER A 431 -21.76 -1.26 11.37
N PRO A 432 -21.89 -0.16 12.11
CA PRO A 432 -21.44 -0.11 13.50
C PRO A 432 -22.00 -1.22 14.40
N GLU A 433 -23.18 -1.74 14.10
CA GLU A 433 -23.79 -2.84 14.84
C GLU A 433 -23.01 -4.16 14.68
N ASP A 434 -22.21 -4.30 13.64
CA ASP A 434 -21.42 -5.50 13.36
C ASP A 434 -20.09 -5.55 14.14
N ILE A 435 -19.70 -4.49 14.83
CA ILE A 435 -18.38 -4.37 15.48
C ILE A 435 -18.07 -5.54 16.42
N THR A 436 -19.05 -5.99 17.23
CA THR A 436 -18.85 -7.09 18.16
C THR A 436 -18.56 -8.41 17.45
N GLY A 437 -19.26 -8.66 16.34
CA GLY A 437 -19.00 -9.84 15.51
C GLY A 437 -17.68 -9.73 14.74
N MET A 438 -17.31 -8.54 14.32
CA MET A 438 -16.04 -8.29 13.66
C MET A 438 -14.85 -8.57 14.59
N LYS A 439 -14.95 -8.18 15.86
CA LYS A 439 -13.90 -8.38 16.87
C LYS A 439 -13.53 -9.85 17.07
N VAL A 440 -14.48 -10.74 17.03
CA VAL A 440 -14.29 -12.17 17.26
C VAL A 440 -13.94 -12.96 16.01
N SER A 441 -14.06 -12.34 14.84
CA SER A 441 -13.78 -12.97 13.56
C SER A 441 -12.29 -12.98 13.24
N GLN A 442 -11.83 -14.05 12.58
CA GLN A 442 -10.45 -14.14 12.10
C GLN A 442 -10.24 -13.17 10.91
N GLY A 443 -11.24 -13.01 10.08
CA GLY A 443 -11.23 -12.12 8.94
C GLY A 443 -12.62 -11.66 8.54
N ILE A 444 -12.66 -10.61 7.74
CA ILE A 444 -13.89 -9.97 7.27
C ILE A 444 -13.84 -9.87 5.75
N LEU A 445 -14.92 -10.32 5.10
CA LEU A 445 -15.08 -10.25 3.66
C LEU A 445 -16.37 -9.50 3.34
N THR A 446 -16.27 -8.44 2.53
CA THR A 446 -17.47 -7.71 2.09
C THR A 446 -17.57 -7.70 0.58
N VAL A 447 -18.83 -7.69 0.09
CA VAL A 447 -19.14 -7.59 -1.34
C VAL A 447 -18.99 -6.14 -1.82
N ARG A 448 -19.38 -5.18 -0.99
CA ARG A 448 -19.35 -3.75 -1.27
C ARG A 448 -18.35 -3.04 -0.36
N GLY A 449 -17.91 -1.89 -0.81
CA GLY A 449 -17.04 -1.01 -0.03
C GLY A 449 -15.63 -0.92 -0.58
N GLY A 450 -15.02 0.22 -0.34
CA GLY A 450 -13.63 0.52 -0.71
C GLY A 450 -12.71 0.56 0.50
N MET A 451 -11.55 1.12 0.33
CA MET A 451 -10.52 1.25 1.38
C MET A 451 -10.95 2.14 2.54
N THR A 452 -11.96 2.99 2.36
CA THR A 452 -12.48 3.90 3.37
C THR A 452 -13.86 3.48 3.89
N SER A 453 -14.34 2.30 3.50
CA SER A 453 -15.60 1.75 4.00
C SER A 453 -15.52 1.46 5.51
N HIS A 454 -16.68 1.34 6.14
CA HIS A 454 -16.76 0.99 7.57
C HIS A 454 -15.98 -0.30 7.88
N ALA A 455 -16.17 -1.36 7.08
CA ALA A 455 -15.47 -2.62 7.26
C ALA A 455 -13.94 -2.45 7.22
N ALA A 456 -13.45 -1.72 6.21
CA ALA A 456 -12.02 -1.49 6.04
C ALA A 456 -11.42 -0.69 7.20
N VAL A 457 -12.05 0.41 7.59
CA VAL A 457 -11.57 1.29 8.67
C VAL A 457 -11.55 0.57 10.00
N VAL A 458 -12.65 -0.11 10.35
CA VAL A 458 -12.78 -0.83 11.62
C VAL A 458 -11.81 -2.02 11.67
N ALA A 459 -11.70 -2.78 10.59
CA ALA A 459 -10.78 -3.91 10.53
C ALA A 459 -9.32 -3.48 10.73
N ARG A 460 -8.91 -2.38 10.09
CA ARG A 460 -7.55 -1.83 10.29
C ARG A 460 -7.33 -1.41 11.74
N GLY A 461 -8.31 -0.76 12.35
CA GLY A 461 -8.24 -0.37 13.75
C GLY A 461 -8.13 -1.55 14.70
N MET A 462 -8.75 -2.67 14.38
CA MET A 462 -8.69 -3.91 15.17
C MET A 462 -7.47 -4.77 14.86
N GLY A 463 -6.78 -4.51 13.77
CA GLY A 463 -5.73 -5.38 13.26
C GLY A 463 -6.26 -6.70 12.67
N THR A 464 -7.50 -6.72 12.23
CA THR A 464 -8.16 -7.90 11.67
C THR A 464 -8.04 -7.89 10.14
N CYS A 465 -7.71 -9.04 9.55
CA CYS A 465 -7.66 -9.22 8.11
C CYS A 465 -9.01 -8.83 7.47
N CYS A 466 -8.98 -8.04 6.40
CA CYS A 466 -10.18 -7.64 5.68
C CYS A 466 -9.94 -7.60 4.19
N VAL A 467 -10.85 -8.24 3.45
CA VAL A 467 -10.98 -8.11 2.00
C VAL A 467 -12.33 -7.45 1.75
N SER A 468 -12.34 -6.28 1.14
CA SER A 468 -13.56 -5.54 0.86
C SER A 468 -13.80 -5.41 -0.64
N GLY A 469 -15.05 -5.11 -1.01
CA GLY A 469 -15.37 -4.79 -2.40
C GLY A 469 -15.21 -5.94 -3.39
N CYS A 470 -15.43 -7.19 -2.97
CA CYS A 470 -15.43 -8.33 -3.90
C CYS A 470 -16.76 -8.38 -4.65
N GLY A 471 -16.87 -7.58 -5.71
CA GLY A 471 -18.10 -7.44 -6.50
C GLY A 471 -18.53 -8.69 -7.27
N ASP A 472 -17.63 -9.67 -7.42
CA ASP A 472 -17.94 -10.94 -8.09
C ASP A 472 -18.76 -11.89 -7.22
N ILE A 473 -18.89 -11.61 -5.94
CA ILE A 473 -19.73 -12.40 -5.04
C ILE A 473 -21.21 -12.10 -5.30
N VAL A 474 -21.98 -13.16 -5.50
CA VAL A 474 -23.45 -13.10 -5.54
C VAL A 474 -23.96 -13.64 -4.21
N MET A 475 -24.43 -12.74 -3.35
CA MET A 475 -24.82 -13.05 -1.97
C MET A 475 -26.32 -13.33 -1.84
N ASP A 476 -26.66 -14.36 -1.06
CA ASP A 476 -28.00 -14.65 -0.58
C ASP A 476 -27.95 -14.74 0.96
N GLU A 477 -28.08 -13.59 1.62
CA GLU A 477 -28.01 -13.52 3.08
C GLU A 477 -29.12 -14.30 3.78
N ALA A 478 -30.32 -14.35 3.19
CA ALA A 478 -31.46 -15.05 3.77
C ALA A 478 -31.23 -16.56 3.85
N ASN A 479 -30.62 -17.14 2.83
CA ASN A 479 -30.29 -18.57 2.77
C ASN A 479 -28.88 -18.89 3.25
N LYS A 480 -28.14 -17.86 3.68
CA LYS A 480 -26.75 -17.99 4.18
C LYS A 480 -25.85 -18.72 3.19
N THR A 481 -25.84 -18.24 1.95
CA THR A 481 -25.02 -18.75 0.86
C THR A 481 -24.47 -17.60 0.00
N PHE A 482 -23.38 -17.86 -0.69
CA PHE A 482 -22.93 -17.00 -1.77
C PHE A 482 -22.22 -17.81 -2.86
N THR A 483 -22.19 -17.25 -4.06
CA THR A 483 -21.48 -17.84 -5.21
C THR A 483 -20.26 -16.98 -5.54
N LEU A 484 -19.12 -17.64 -5.76
CA LEU A 484 -17.89 -16.99 -6.17
C LEU A 484 -17.05 -17.99 -6.97
N GLY A 485 -16.52 -17.55 -8.11
CA GLY A 485 -15.68 -18.40 -8.94
C GLY A 485 -16.35 -19.69 -9.44
N GLY A 486 -17.66 -19.65 -9.65
CA GLY A 486 -18.45 -20.79 -10.09
C GLY A 486 -18.79 -21.81 -9.01
N LYS A 487 -18.45 -21.53 -7.75
CA LYS A 487 -18.77 -22.40 -6.62
C LYS A 487 -19.74 -21.73 -5.66
N GLU A 488 -20.67 -22.52 -5.10
CA GLU A 488 -21.58 -22.10 -4.04
C GLU A 488 -20.97 -22.39 -2.67
N PHE A 489 -20.91 -21.38 -1.81
CA PHE A 489 -20.42 -21.45 -0.44
C PHE A 489 -21.58 -21.34 0.54
N HIS A 490 -21.52 -22.13 1.59
CA HIS A 490 -22.54 -22.22 2.63
C HIS A 490 -21.97 -21.83 3.99
N GLU A 491 -22.82 -21.45 4.93
CA GLU A 491 -22.42 -21.23 6.30
C GLU A 491 -21.72 -22.49 6.85
N GLY A 492 -20.59 -22.29 7.47
CA GLY A 492 -19.76 -23.36 8.02
C GLY A 492 -18.71 -23.93 7.08
N ASP A 493 -18.76 -23.59 5.79
CA ASP A 493 -17.68 -23.96 4.87
C ASP A 493 -16.41 -23.17 5.22
N TYR A 494 -15.24 -23.77 5.03
CA TYR A 494 -13.98 -23.08 5.24
C TYR A 494 -13.64 -22.14 4.10
N LEU A 495 -13.19 -20.96 4.47
CA LEU A 495 -12.74 -19.92 3.55
C LEU A 495 -11.45 -19.33 4.06
N SER A 496 -10.50 -19.05 3.15
CA SER A 496 -9.26 -18.36 3.46
C SER A 496 -9.20 -17.05 2.66
N ILE A 497 -8.85 -15.97 3.32
CA ILE A 497 -8.73 -14.65 2.69
C ILE A 497 -7.38 -14.02 2.99
N ASP A 498 -6.83 -13.31 2.01
CA ASP A 498 -5.58 -12.58 2.12
C ASP A 498 -5.85 -11.07 2.08
N GLY A 499 -5.81 -10.45 3.24
CA GLY A 499 -6.07 -9.01 3.37
C GLY A 499 -4.97 -8.13 2.81
N THR A 500 -3.81 -8.68 2.49
CA THR A 500 -2.71 -7.95 1.85
C THR A 500 -2.90 -7.86 0.34
N THR A 501 -3.25 -8.98 -0.30
CA THR A 501 -3.42 -9.06 -1.76
C THR A 501 -4.87 -8.87 -2.22
N GLY A 502 -5.83 -9.15 -1.36
CA GLY A 502 -7.26 -9.20 -1.69
C GLY A 502 -7.72 -10.55 -2.23
N ASN A 503 -6.86 -11.54 -2.29
CA ASN A 503 -7.19 -12.87 -2.82
C ASN A 503 -8.07 -13.66 -1.86
N ILE A 504 -9.00 -14.43 -2.43
CA ILE A 504 -9.93 -15.30 -1.70
C ILE A 504 -9.71 -16.72 -2.17
N TYR A 505 -9.61 -17.65 -1.22
CA TYR A 505 -9.33 -19.08 -1.48
C TYR A 505 -10.41 -19.96 -0.89
N ASP A 506 -10.75 -21.03 -1.60
CA ASP A 506 -11.64 -22.07 -1.13
C ASP A 506 -10.90 -23.00 -0.18
N GLY A 507 -11.50 -23.28 0.98
CA GLY A 507 -10.97 -24.22 1.95
C GLY A 507 -9.96 -23.61 2.96
N GLN A 508 -9.21 -24.49 3.60
CA GLN A 508 -8.25 -24.12 4.63
C GLN A 508 -6.86 -23.96 4.06
N ILE A 509 -6.23 -22.81 4.32
CA ILE A 509 -4.81 -22.60 4.11
C ILE A 509 -4.19 -22.32 5.45
N LYS A 510 -3.13 -23.05 5.80
CA LYS A 510 -2.43 -22.88 7.07
C LYS A 510 -1.91 -21.46 7.21
N THR A 511 -2.16 -20.85 8.39
CA THR A 511 -1.64 -19.53 8.75
C THR A 511 -0.51 -19.67 9.77
N VAL A 512 0.43 -18.73 9.75
CA VAL A 512 1.52 -18.62 10.73
C VAL A 512 1.49 -17.23 11.35
N ASP A 513 1.74 -17.13 12.65
CA ASP A 513 1.80 -15.84 13.32
C ASP A 513 3.04 -15.07 12.85
N ALA A 514 2.91 -13.75 12.75
CA ALA A 514 4.03 -12.89 12.42
C ALA A 514 5.05 -12.91 13.55
N LYS A 515 6.31 -13.23 13.20
CA LYS A 515 7.42 -13.19 14.14
C LYS A 515 8.06 -11.81 14.11
N ILE A 516 7.96 -11.09 15.20
CA ILE A 516 8.66 -9.83 15.38
C ILE A 516 10.04 -10.16 15.94
N ALA A 517 11.08 -9.97 15.15
CA ALA A 517 12.46 -10.19 15.56
C ALA A 517 12.95 -9.10 16.53
N GLY A 518 14.03 -9.37 17.24
CA GLY A 518 14.68 -8.38 18.14
C GLY A 518 15.13 -7.12 17.45
N GLU A 519 15.40 -7.20 16.14
CA GLU A 519 15.75 -6.07 15.27
C GLU A 519 14.65 -5.01 15.20
N PHE A 520 13.38 -5.42 15.33
CA PHE A 520 12.26 -4.47 15.36
C PHE A 520 12.42 -3.46 16.50
N GLY A 521 12.67 -3.95 17.71
CA GLY A 521 12.86 -3.10 18.88
C GLY A 521 14.07 -2.17 18.73
N ARG A 522 15.14 -2.68 18.16
CA ARG A 522 16.37 -1.91 17.92
C ARG A 522 16.14 -0.78 16.93
N VAL A 523 15.47 -1.06 15.81
CA VAL A 523 15.15 -0.04 14.79
C VAL A 523 14.18 0.99 15.37
N MET A 524 13.19 0.56 16.13
CA MET A 524 12.22 1.49 16.72
C MET A 524 12.87 2.39 17.79
N ALA A 525 13.90 1.94 18.46
CA ALA A 525 14.70 2.78 19.36
C ALA A 525 15.42 3.90 18.59
N TRP A 526 15.98 3.59 17.43
CA TRP A 526 16.56 4.62 16.54
C TRP A 526 15.50 5.59 16.04
N VAL A 527 14.34 5.07 15.65
CA VAL A 527 13.20 5.87 15.17
C VAL A 527 12.80 6.90 16.22
N ASP A 528 12.66 6.49 17.48
CA ASP A 528 12.30 7.40 18.58
C ASP A 528 13.37 8.45 18.86
N LYS A 529 14.62 8.12 18.63
CA LYS A 529 15.75 9.05 18.78
C LYS A 529 15.72 10.20 17.77
N TYR A 530 15.28 9.93 16.56
CA TYR A 530 15.36 10.91 15.44
C TYR A 530 14.05 11.62 15.11
N ARG A 531 12.90 11.08 15.48
CA ARG A 531 11.62 11.74 15.18
C ARG A 531 11.36 12.95 16.09
N ARG A 532 10.73 13.96 15.52
CA ARG A 532 10.22 15.12 16.26
C ARG A 532 8.72 14.94 16.59
N LEU A 533 7.94 14.53 15.60
CA LEU A 533 6.51 14.28 15.80
C LEU A 533 6.26 13.20 16.85
N LYS A 534 5.35 13.50 17.75
CA LYS A 534 4.80 12.48 18.64
C LYS A 534 3.76 11.65 17.88
N VAL A 535 3.56 10.42 18.30
CA VAL A 535 2.59 9.52 17.67
C VAL A 535 1.60 9.06 18.71
N ARG A 536 0.34 9.43 18.49
CA ARG A 536 -0.79 9.00 19.29
C ARG A 536 -1.62 7.99 18.51
N THR A 537 -2.60 7.41 19.14
CA THR A 537 -3.51 6.45 18.52
C THR A 537 -4.96 6.91 18.56
N ASN A 538 -5.74 6.43 17.59
CA ASN A 538 -7.19 6.52 17.59
C ASN A 538 -7.71 5.23 18.25
N ALA A 539 -8.25 5.31 19.45
CA ALA A 539 -8.69 4.13 20.18
C ALA A 539 -9.91 4.46 21.06
N ASP A 540 -10.88 3.58 21.02
CA ASP A 540 -12.15 3.75 21.73
C ASP A 540 -12.31 2.72 22.86
N THR A 541 -11.44 1.71 22.92
CA THR A 541 -11.48 0.63 23.90
C THR A 541 -10.16 0.50 24.66
N PRO A 542 -10.18 0.01 25.89
CA PRO A 542 -8.96 -0.24 26.66
C PRO A 542 -8.02 -1.23 25.96
N ARG A 543 -8.58 -2.24 25.30
CA ARG A 543 -7.83 -3.25 24.55
C ARG A 543 -6.99 -2.59 23.45
N ASP A 544 -7.63 -1.76 22.62
CA ASP A 544 -6.95 -1.07 21.54
C ASP A 544 -5.93 -0.08 22.07
N ALA A 545 -6.26 0.64 23.13
CA ALA A 545 -5.36 1.57 23.79
C ALA A 545 -4.09 0.88 24.31
N ARG A 546 -4.23 -0.27 24.97
CA ARG A 546 -3.09 -1.07 25.46
C ARG A 546 -2.24 -1.58 24.31
N ARG A 547 -2.89 -2.10 23.28
CA ARG A 547 -2.18 -2.61 22.10
C ARG A 547 -1.38 -1.50 21.41
N ALA A 548 -1.98 -0.34 21.21
CA ALA A 548 -1.30 0.82 20.62
C ALA A 548 -0.13 1.27 21.49
N ARG A 549 -0.29 1.27 22.80
CA ARG A 549 0.78 1.64 23.71
C ARG A 549 1.95 0.65 23.65
N GLU A 550 1.68 -0.64 23.58
CA GLU A 550 2.70 -1.67 23.36
C GLU A 550 3.48 -1.44 22.08
N LEU A 551 2.81 -0.91 21.05
CA LEU A 551 3.40 -0.56 19.76
C LEU A 551 4.08 0.81 19.76
N GLY A 552 4.04 1.53 20.89
CA GLY A 552 4.76 2.79 21.10
C GLY A 552 3.93 4.06 20.98
N ALA A 553 2.61 3.97 21.05
CA ALA A 553 1.74 5.15 21.09
C ALA A 553 1.98 5.95 22.38
N GLU A 554 2.06 7.27 22.25
CA GLU A 554 2.35 8.20 23.33
C GLU A 554 1.10 8.86 23.92
N GLY A 555 -0.07 8.42 23.49
CA GLY A 555 -1.35 8.94 23.95
C GLY A 555 -2.47 8.49 23.03
N ILE A 556 -3.68 8.92 23.34
CA ILE A 556 -4.84 8.82 22.46
C ILE A 556 -5.10 10.18 21.85
N GLY A 557 -5.02 10.28 20.54
CA GLY A 557 -5.33 11.52 19.80
C GLY A 557 -6.80 11.64 19.43
N LEU A 558 -7.53 10.53 19.42
CA LEU A 558 -8.96 10.50 19.15
C LEU A 558 -9.62 9.33 19.86
N CYS A 559 -10.51 9.61 20.77
CA CYS A 559 -11.48 8.66 21.32
C CYS A 559 -12.85 9.08 20.82
N ARG A 560 -13.51 8.23 20.04
CA ARG A 560 -14.85 8.45 19.50
C ARG A 560 -15.89 7.93 20.47
N THR A 561 -16.55 8.81 21.18
CA THR A 561 -17.51 8.41 22.22
C THR A 561 -18.73 7.66 21.71
N GLU A 562 -19.14 7.90 20.46
CA GLU A 562 -20.25 7.19 19.82
C GLU A 562 -20.07 5.68 19.74
N HIS A 563 -18.86 5.20 19.61
CA HIS A 563 -18.57 3.75 19.50
C HIS A 563 -18.82 3.00 20.82
N MET A 564 -18.98 3.73 21.92
CA MET A 564 -19.23 3.15 23.24
C MET A 564 -20.70 2.83 23.48
N PHE A 565 -21.61 3.22 22.59
CA PHE A 565 -23.06 3.13 22.81
C PHE A 565 -23.73 1.91 22.17
N PHE A 566 -23.05 1.12 21.37
CA PHE A 566 -23.67 0.05 20.57
C PHE A 566 -23.92 -1.26 21.31
N GLU A 567 -23.39 -1.46 22.51
CA GLU A 567 -23.71 -2.63 23.33
C GLU A 567 -25.17 -2.55 23.78
N GLU A 568 -25.86 -3.70 23.90
CA GLU A 568 -27.30 -3.82 24.13
C GLU A 568 -27.84 -2.95 25.24
N ASP A 569 -27.22 -2.98 26.43
CA ASP A 569 -27.66 -2.21 27.57
C ASP A 569 -27.49 -0.70 27.37
N ARG A 570 -26.43 -0.32 26.74
CA ARG A 570 -26.08 1.07 26.52
C ARG A 570 -26.91 1.71 25.43
N ILE A 571 -27.13 0.98 24.33
CA ILE A 571 -27.92 1.49 23.20
C ILE A 571 -29.37 1.73 23.60
N ALA A 572 -29.94 0.91 24.47
CA ALA A 572 -31.29 1.07 24.98
C ALA A 572 -31.43 2.43 25.70
N ALA A 573 -30.53 2.77 26.62
CA ALA A 573 -30.52 4.03 27.33
C ALA A 573 -30.30 5.22 26.39
N PHE A 574 -29.44 5.06 25.43
CA PHE A 574 -29.16 6.11 24.43
C PHE A 574 -30.38 6.39 23.55
N ARG A 575 -31.10 5.34 23.12
CA ARG A 575 -32.35 5.45 22.37
C ARG A 575 -33.45 6.13 23.18
N GLU A 576 -33.52 5.86 24.47
CA GLU A 576 -34.43 6.59 25.38
C GLU A 576 -34.13 8.08 25.40
N MET A 577 -32.87 8.45 25.46
CA MET A 577 -32.44 9.85 25.42
C MET A 577 -32.86 10.52 24.11
N ILE A 578 -32.61 9.87 22.96
CA ILE A 578 -32.93 10.39 21.64
C ILE A 578 -34.44 10.63 21.50
N CYS A 579 -35.26 9.74 22.05
CA CYS A 579 -36.72 9.80 21.96
C CYS A 579 -37.38 10.57 23.09
N SER A 580 -36.63 11.38 23.79
CA SER A 580 -37.17 12.26 24.86
C SER A 580 -37.75 13.54 24.27
N ASP A 581 -38.89 13.98 24.80
CA ASP A 581 -39.57 15.19 24.35
C ASP A 581 -39.17 16.45 25.15
N THR A 582 -38.72 16.26 26.38
CA THR A 582 -38.35 17.34 27.27
C THR A 582 -36.91 17.24 27.76
N VAL A 583 -36.35 18.34 28.22
CA VAL A 583 -35.00 18.39 28.83
C VAL A 583 -34.94 17.44 30.02
N GLU A 584 -35.95 17.43 30.87
CA GLU A 584 -36.04 16.60 32.07
C GLU A 584 -36.03 15.10 31.73
N GLU A 585 -36.79 14.67 30.73
CA GLU A 585 -36.78 13.28 30.23
C GLU A 585 -35.40 12.89 29.69
N ARG A 586 -34.77 13.82 28.98
CA ARG A 586 -33.44 13.61 28.39
C ARG A 586 -32.40 13.46 29.49
N GLU A 587 -32.47 14.32 30.51
CA GLU A 587 -31.56 14.24 31.65
C GLU A 587 -31.68 12.90 32.40
N VAL A 588 -32.90 12.40 32.57
CA VAL A 588 -33.12 11.07 33.19
C VAL A 588 -32.43 9.95 32.38
N ALA A 589 -32.56 9.95 31.07
CA ALA A 589 -31.91 8.96 30.20
C ALA A 589 -30.40 9.13 30.25
N LEU A 590 -29.89 10.35 30.24
CA LEU A 590 -28.46 10.66 30.31
C LEU A 590 -27.82 10.21 31.63
N GLU A 591 -28.55 10.28 32.75
CA GLU A 591 -28.10 9.74 34.03
C GLU A 591 -27.87 8.22 33.98
N LYS A 592 -28.60 7.50 33.15
CA LYS A 592 -28.40 6.06 32.93
C LYS A 592 -27.13 5.77 32.11
N ILE A 593 -26.76 6.68 31.19
CA ILE A 593 -25.62 6.56 30.31
C ILE A 593 -24.30 6.92 31.02
N LEU A 594 -24.37 7.93 31.89
CA LEU A 594 -23.20 8.51 32.56
C LEU A 594 -22.28 7.46 33.23
N PRO A 595 -22.76 6.47 34.01
CA PRO A 595 -21.88 5.48 34.61
C PRO A 595 -21.12 4.63 33.58
N TYR A 596 -21.76 4.30 32.46
CA TYR A 596 -21.12 3.52 31.41
C TYR A 596 -19.96 4.30 30.77
N GLN A 597 -20.18 5.55 30.41
CA GLN A 597 -19.14 6.39 29.83
C GLN A 597 -18.02 6.69 30.82
N GLN A 598 -18.36 6.98 32.05
CA GLN A 598 -17.38 7.21 33.11
C GLN A 598 -16.49 6.00 33.30
N GLY A 599 -17.04 4.80 33.33
CA GLY A 599 -16.30 3.55 33.43
C GLY A 599 -15.39 3.32 32.22
N ASP A 600 -15.88 3.57 31.03
CA ASP A 600 -15.10 3.43 29.80
C ASP A 600 -13.91 4.40 29.79
N PHE A 601 -14.12 5.65 30.12
CA PHE A 601 -13.06 6.65 30.18
C PHE A 601 -12.03 6.33 31.27
N LYS A 602 -12.50 5.84 32.42
CA LYS A 602 -11.61 5.40 33.49
C LYS A 602 -10.64 4.31 32.99
N GLU A 603 -11.16 3.31 32.31
CA GLU A 603 -10.34 2.21 31.76
C GLU A 603 -9.33 2.71 30.71
N LEU A 604 -9.70 3.69 29.90
CA LEU A 604 -8.78 4.32 28.96
C LEU A 604 -7.66 5.06 29.66
N TYR A 605 -7.97 5.85 30.68
CA TYR A 605 -6.97 6.56 31.47
C TYR A 605 -6.00 5.59 32.16
N GLU A 606 -6.52 4.50 32.70
CA GLU A 606 -5.71 3.44 33.33
C GLU A 606 -4.79 2.78 32.29
N ALA A 607 -5.31 2.51 31.09
CA ALA A 607 -4.53 1.88 30.00
C ALA A 607 -3.38 2.78 29.54
N LEU A 608 -3.54 4.09 29.54
CA LEU A 608 -2.54 5.05 29.08
C LEU A 608 -1.58 5.53 30.18
N GLU A 609 -1.83 5.19 31.43
CA GLU A 609 -0.94 5.46 32.58
C GLU A 609 -0.46 6.91 32.68
N GLY A 610 -1.34 7.88 32.46
CA GLY A 610 -1.02 9.28 32.55
C GLY A 610 -0.61 9.97 31.24
N ASN A 611 -0.50 9.21 30.18
CA ASN A 611 -0.30 9.78 28.86
C ASN A 611 -1.57 10.52 28.38
N PRO A 612 -1.45 11.49 27.48
CA PRO A 612 -2.61 12.28 27.02
C PRO A 612 -3.70 11.42 26.39
N VAL A 613 -4.96 11.76 26.71
CA VAL A 613 -6.14 11.15 26.09
C VAL A 613 -7.06 12.26 25.63
N THR A 614 -7.27 12.37 24.32
CA THR A 614 -8.19 13.32 23.72
C THR A 614 -9.54 12.63 23.50
N ILE A 615 -10.56 13.11 24.16
CA ILE A 615 -11.91 12.57 24.07
C ILE A 615 -12.76 13.53 23.27
N ARG A 616 -13.31 13.06 22.16
CA ARG A 616 -14.21 13.80 21.31
C ARG A 616 -15.64 13.61 21.74
N PHE A 617 -16.39 14.69 21.86
CA PHE A 617 -17.81 14.63 22.13
C PHE A 617 -18.57 13.96 21.00
N LEU A 618 -19.79 13.53 21.27
CA LEU A 618 -20.67 12.86 20.33
C LEU A 618 -20.72 13.60 19.00
N ASP A 619 -20.41 12.90 17.91
CA ASP A 619 -20.28 13.51 16.58
C ASP A 619 -21.38 13.11 15.60
N PRO A 620 -21.79 11.82 15.44
CA PRO A 620 -22.77 11.44 14.43
C PRO A 620 -24.17 11.97 14.72
N PRO A 621 -25.01 12.12 13.66
CA PRO A 621 -26.42 12.48 13.85
C PRO A 621 -27.16 11.40 14.64
N LEU A 622 -28.18 11.81 15.40
CA LEU A 622 -28.92 10.90 16.27
C LEU A 622 -29.66 9.78 15.53
N HIS A 623 -30.02 9.98 14.25
CA HIS A 623 -30.70 8.93 13.48
C HIS A 623 -29.84 7.65 13.28
N GLU A 624 -28.53 7.72 13.42
CA GLU A 624 -27.65 6.55 13.33
C GLU A 624 -27.86 5.55 14.47
N PHE A 625 -28.43 6.01 15.59
CA PHE A 625 -28.60 5.18 16.79
C PHE A 625 -30.03 4.67 16.97
N VAL A 626 -30.97 5.12 16.18
CA VAL A 626 -32.38 4.72 16.32
C VAL A 626 -32.60 3.29 15.87
N PRO A 627 -33.57 2.57 16.49
CA PRO A 627 -33.83 1.20 16.12
C PRO A 627 -34.48 1.09 14.73
N THR A 628 -34.11 0.03 14.01
CA THR A 628 -34.70 -0.32 12.69
C THR A 628 -35.60 -1.55 12.80
N GLU A 629 -35.33 -2.42 13.76
CA GLU A 629 -36.11 -3.64 13.99
C GLU A 629 -37.41 -3.35 14.77
N GLU A 630 -38.53 -3.96 14.35
CA GLU A 630 -39.82 -3.77 15.00
C GLU A 630 -39.81 -4.13 16.48
N ALA A 631 -39.11 -5.22 16.86
CA ALA A 631 -38.99 -5.65 18.26
C ALA A 631 -38.31 -4.59 19.14
N ASP A 632 -37.27 -3.95 18.60
CA ASP A 632 -36.53 -2.90 19.32
C ASP A 632 -37.35 -1.61 19.45
N ILE A 633 -38.14 -1.29 18.43
CA ILE A 633 -39.06 -0.14 18.45
C ILE A 633 -40.15 -0.38 19.52
N GLU A 634 -40.70 -1.58 19.63
CA GLU A 634 -41.67 -1.97 20.64
C GLU A 634 -41.10 -1.85 22.05
N LYS A 635 -39.88 -2.32 22.26
CA LYS A 635 -39.18 -2.19 23.55
C LYS A 635 -38.98 -0.73 23.95
N LEU A 636 -38.58 0.09 22.99
CA LEU A 636 -38.39 1.54 23.23
C LEU A 636 -39.71 2.25 23.55
N ALA A 637 -40.76 1.93 22.79
CA ALA A 637 -42.10 2.46 23.04
C ALA A 637 -42.58 2.17 24.46
N LYS A 638 -42.36 0.94 24.90
CA LYS A 638 -42.72 0.50 26.26
C LYS A 638 -41.89 1.22 27.31
N ALA A 639 -40.56 1.35 27.12
CA ALA A 639 -39.66 2.02 28.03
C ALA A 639 -39.99 3.51 28.19
N LYS A 640 -40.46 4.17 27.12
CA LYS A 640 -40.81 5.60 27.10
C LYS A 640 -42.27 5.86 27.40
N ASN A 641 -43.08 4.81 27.60
CA ASN A 641 -44.52 4.90 27.79
C ASN A 641 -45.21 5.66 26.66
N LYS A 642 -44.81 5.36 25.44
CA LYS A 642 -45.32 5.92 24.18
C LYS A 642 -45.79 4.83 23.27
N SER A 643 -46.63 5.18 22.26
CA SER A 643 -47.09 4.22 21.27
C SER A 643 -45.94 3.92 20.27
N VAL A 644 -46.02 2.75 19.63
CA VAL A 644 -45.11 2.40 18.53
C VAL A 644 -45.18 3.46 17.43
N HIS A 645 -46.40 3.97 17.13
CA HIS A 645 -46.62 5.01 16.13
C HIS A 645 -45.86 6.30 16.48
N GLU A 646 -45.90 6.73 17.72
CA GLU A 646 -45.18 7.92 18.19
C GLU A 646 -43.69 7.77 18.07
N ILE A 647 -43.15 6.60 18.42
CA ILE A 647 -41.71 6.29 18.25
C ILE A 647 -41.30 6.29 16.80
N LYS A 648 -42.08 5.65 15.92
CA LYS A 648 -41.81 5.65 14.47
C LYS A 648 -41.85 7.06 13.88
N ALA A 649 -42.78 7.89 14.30
CA ALA A 649 -42.86 9.28 13.86
C ALA A 649 -41.66 10.07 14.30
N MET A 650 -41.15 9.85 15.51
CA MET A 650 -39.95 10.51 16.01
C MET A 650 -38.69 10.07 15.26
N ILE A 651 -38.56 8.77 15.00
CA ILE A 651 -37.47 8.24 14.19
C ILE A 651 -37.46 8.86 12.79
N ASP A 652 -38.63 8.93 12.15
CA ASP A 652 -38.76 9.51 10.82
C ASP A 652 -38.39 11.01 10.84
N SER A 653 -38.73 11.72 11.92
CA SER A 653 -38.39 13.15 12.07
C SER A 653 -36.87 13.39 12.18
N LEU A 654 -36.11 12.42 12.62
CA LEU A 654 -34.66 12.50 12.78
C LEU A 654 -33.90 12.16 11.49
N HIS A 655 -34.60 11.62 10.50
CA HIS A 655 -33.95 11.27 9.23
C HIS A 655 -33.40 12.51 8.52
N GLU A 656 -32.13 12.45 8.17
CA GLU A 656 -31.43 13.56 7.51
C GLU A 656 -31.23 13.26 6.01
N PHE A 657 -31.49 14.25 5.15
CA PHE A 657 -31.23 14.13 3.71
C PHE A 657 -29.74 14.09 3.42
N ASN A 658 -28.97 14.84 4.18
CA ASN A 658 -27.50 14.86 4.06
C ASN A 658 -26.88 14.81 5.48
N PRO A 659 -26.69 13.59 6.00
CA PRO A 659 -26.20 13.43 7.38
C PRO A 659 -24.85 14.09 7.65
N MET A 660 -23.98 14.18 6.66
CA MET A 660 -22.65 14.78 6.80
C MET A 660 -22.71 16.28 7.10
N MET A 661 -23.76 16.95 6.61
CA MET A 661 -23.96 18.38 6.75
C MET A 661 -25.15 18.74 7.64
N GLY A 662 -25.66 17.78 8.39
CA GLY A 662 -26.87 17.91 9.17
C GLY A 662 -26.64 18.23 10.65
N HIS A 663 -27.56 17.74 11.45
CA HIS A 663 -27.61 17.97 12.91
C HIS A 663 -26.69 16.96 13.60
N ARG A 664 -25.43 17.29 13.68
CA ARG A 664 -24.40 16.46 14.30
C ARG A 664 -23.30 17.31 14.95
N GLY A 665 -22.36 16.67 15.65
CA GLY A 665 -21.20 17.31 16.26
C GLY A 665 -21.57 18.38 17.27
N CYS A 666 -20.92 19.53 17.24
CA CYS A 666 -21.19 20.62 18.12
C CYS A 666 -22.61 21.16 18.01
N ARG A 667 -23.26 20.94 16.86
CA ARG A 667 -24.67 21.37 16.67
C ARG A 667 -25.62 20.63 17.62
N LEU A 668 -25.32 19.34 17.92
CA LEU A 668 -26.03 18.60 18.95
C LEU A 668 -25.78 19.18 20.33
N ALA A 669 -24.54 19.55 20.64
CA ALA A 669 -24.16 20.12 21.92
C ALA A 669 -24.79 21.53 22.12
N VAL A 670 -25.03 22.26 21.04
CA VAL A 670 -25.72 23.55 21.10
C VAL A 670 -27.22 23.37 21.32
N THR A 671 -27.86 22.46 20.61
CA THR A 671 -29.32 22.25 20.70
C THR A 671 -29.72 21.39 21.91
N TYR A 672 -28.85 20.48 22.33
CA TYR A 672 -29.04 19.61 23.50
C TYR A 672 -27.83 19.72 24.45
N PRO A 673 -27.67 20.88 25.12
CA PRO A 673 -26.50 21.15 25.98
C PRO A 673 -26.32 20.14 27.12
N GLU A 674 -27.38 19.48 27.55
CA GLU A 674 -27.33 18.44 28.58
C GLU A 674 -26.48 17.23 28.17
N ILE A 675 -26.33 16.95 26.86
CA ILE A 675 -25.47 15.89 26.36
C ILE A 675 -23.99 16.25 26.64
N ALA A 676 -23.60 17.48 26.30
CA ALA A 676 -22.23 17.97 26.56
C ALA A 676 -21.94 18.00 28.06
N LYS A 677 -22.91 18.39 28.86
CA LYS A 677 -22.77 18.39 30.33
C LYS A 677 -22.56 16.99 30.87
N MET A 678 -23.33 16.01 30.40
CA MET A 678 -23.16 14.59 30.79
C MET A 678 -21.80 14.05 30.41
N GLN A 679 -21.37 14.27 29.18
CA GLN A 679 -20.08 13.78 28.70
C GLN A 679 -18.92 14.42 29.46
N THR A 680 -19.00 15.70 29.79
CA THR A 680 -18.01 16.40 30.62
C THR A 680 -17.92 15.76 32.00
N LYS A 681 -19.09 15.51 32.65
CA LYS A 681 -19.11 14.83 33.95
C LYS A 681 -18.44 13.46 33.89
N ALA A 682 -18.72 12.68 32.84
CA ALA A 682 -18.15 11.36 32.66
C ALA A 682 -16.61 11.41 32.54
N VAL A 683 -16.11 12.32 31.71
CA VAL A 683 -14.67 12.53 31.50
C VAL A 683 -13.98 12.94 32.78
N ILE A 684 -14.48 14.00 33.43
CA ILE A 684 -13.84 14.58 34.61
C ILE A 684 -13.91 13.65 35.81
N ARG A 685 -15.05 13.04 36.05
CA ARG A 685 -15.21 12.06 37.17
C ARG A 685 -14.28 10.86 36.97
N ALA A 686 -14.16 10.34 35.77
CA ALA A 686 -13.22 9.23 35.45
C ALA A 686 -11.78 9.65 35.73
N ALA A 687 -11.39 10.83 35.27
CA ALA A 687 -10.05 11.36 35.49
C ALA A 687 -9.76 11.59 36.97
N ILE A 688 -10.73 12.11 37.74
CA ILE A 688 -10.61 12.30 39.19
C ILE A 688 -10.38 10.96 39.90
N GLU A 689 -11.15 9.93 39.57
CA GLU A 689 -10.97 8.59 40.16
C GLU A 689 -9.57 8.07 39.92
N VAL A 690 -9.08 8.15 38.68
CA VAL A 690 -7.74 7.66 38.32
C VAL A 690 -6.65 8.50 39.00
N LYS A 691 -6.82 9.81 39.07
CA LYS A 691 -5.84 10.68 39.72
C LYS A 691 -5.74 10.41 41.24
N LYS A 692 -6.84 10.05 41.88
CA LYS A 692 -6.85 9.67 43.28
C LYS A 692 -6.13 8.32 43.49
N GLU A 693 -6.29 7.38 42.58
CA GLU A 693 -5.63 6.08 42.61
C GLU A 693 -4.14 6.16 42.26
N HIS A 694 -3.79 7.12 41.36
CA HIS A 694 -2.42 7.30 40.86
C HIS A 694 -2.01 8.79 40.94
N PRO A 695 -1.75 9.35 42.12
CA PRO A 695 -1.43 10.76 42.30
C PRO A 695 -0.17 11.26 41.56
N ASP A 696 0.73 10.33 41.26
CA ASP A 696 2.01 10.58 40.55
C ASP A 696 1.85 10.70 39.03
N TRP A 697 0.71 10.27 38.48
CA TRP A 697 0.45 10.42 37.05
C TRP A 697 0.06 11.88 36.73
N ASN A 698 0.67 12.42 35.67
CA ASN A 698 0.33 13.76 35.18
C ASN A 698 -0.92 13.71 34.30
N LEU A 699 -2.06 13.44 34.91
CA LEU A 699 -3.32 13.25 34.22
C LEU A 699 -3.98 14.61 33.92
N LYS A 700 -4.11 14.91 32.64
CA LYS A 700 -4.70 16.15 32.14
C LYS A 700 -5.71 15.82 31.03
N PRO A 701 -7.01 15.75 31.37
CA PRO A 701 -8.02 15.45 30.35
C PRO A 701 -8.01 16.45 29.21
N GLU A 702 -8.14 15.98 28.00
CA GLU A 702 -8.28 16.77 26.79
C GLU A 702 -9.65 16.50 26.18
N ILE A 703 -10.50 17.53 26.17
CA ILE A 703 -11.86 17.45 25.64
C ILE A 703 -11.90 18.15 24.29
N MET A 704 -12.36 17.45 23.27
CA MET A 704 -12.40 17.96 21.91
C MET A 704 -13.83 18.13 21.41
N ILE A 705 -14.15 19.33 20.96
CA ILE A 705 -15.47 19.69 20.43
C ILE A 705 -15.42 19.52 18.90
N PRO A 706 -16.24 18.61 18.33
CA PRO A 706 -16.22 18.36 16.89
C PRO A 706 -17.06 19.37 16.09
N LEU A 707 -16.75 19.51 14.81
CA LEU A 707 -17.55 20.17 13.79
C LEU A 707 -17.76 21.68 14.00
N VAL A 708 -16.85 22.35 14.69
CA VAL A 708 -16.92 23.79 14.92
C VAL A 708 -16.66 24.56 13.63
N GLY A 709 -17.56 25.47 13.29
CA GLY A 709 -17.40 26.37 12.14
C GLY A 709 -17.34 27.83 12.53
N ASP A 710 -17.84 28.18 13.73
CA ASP A 710 -17.87 29.54 14.26
C ASP A 710 -17.35 29.54 15.69
N VAL A 711 -16.55 30.53 16.04
CA VAL A 711 -16.00 30.66 17.41
C VAL A 711 -17.11 30.71 18.47
N LYS A 712 -18.26 31.22 18.12
CA LYS A 712 -19.40 31.32 19.06
C LYS A 712 -20.00 29.94 19.39
N GLU A 713 -19.96 29.00 18.43
CA GLU A 713 -20.31 27.59 18.68
C GLU A 713 -19.36 27.02 19.72
N PHE A 714 -18.07 27.20 19.49
CA PHE A 714 -17.02 26.72 20.38
C PHE A 714 -17.19 27.33 21.80
N ASP A 715 -17.34 28.64 21.89
CA ASP A 715 -17.48 29.35 23.16
C ASP A 715 -18.73 28.90 23.95
N PHE A 716 -19.84 28.69 23.27
CA PHE A 716 -21.06 28.19 23.88
C PHE A 716 -20.86 26.83 24.54
N VAL A 717 -20.27 25.86 23.79
CA VAL A 717 -20.04 24.52 24.32
C VAL A 717 -18.91 24.52 25.36
N LYS A 718 -17.84 25.27 25.15
CA LYS A 718 -16.75 25.40 26.11
C LYS A 718 -17.24 25.93 27.46
N LYS A 719 -18.14 26.89 27.47
CA LYS A 719 -18.73 27.43 28.71
C LYS A 719 -19.39 26.33 29.54
N ILE A 720 -20.16 25.43 28.87
CA ILE A 720 -20.80 24.29 29.51
C ILE A 720 -19.77 23.37 30.11
N VAL A 721 -18.72 23.04 29.32
CA VAL A 721 -17.64 22.15 29.72
C VAL A 721 -16.89 22.72 30.92
N VAL A 722 -16.50 23.97 30.89
CA VAL A 722 -15.72 24.61 31.94
C VAL A 722 -16.53 24.70 33.24
N GLU A 723 -17.78 25.17 33.18
CA GLU A 723 -18.67 25.25 34.37
C GLU A 723 -18.86 23.85 34.98
N THR A 724 -19.08 22.83 34.17
CA THR A 724 -19.29 21.47 34.64
C THR A 724 -18.00 20.86 35.20
N ALA A 725 -16.89 21.01 34.51
CA ALA A 725 -15.60 20.48 34.94
C ALA A 725 -15.12 21.12 36.24
N ASP A 726 -15.21 22.45 36.35
CA ASP A 726 -14.77 23.16 37.53
C ASP A 726 -15.61 22.80 38.75
N ALA A 727 -16.92 22.63 38.57
CA ALA A 727 -17.81 22.19 39.64
C ALA A 727 -17.48 20.78 40.15
N GLU A 728 -17.21 19.86 39.23
CA GLU A 728 -16.86 18.47 39.57
C GLU A 728 -15.51 18.38 40.29
N ILE A 729 -14.50 19.11 39.82
CA ILE A 729 -13.17 19.18 40.42
C ILE A 729 -13.24 19.77 41.81
N LYS A 730 -13.99 20.86 42.01
CA LYS A 730 -14.20 21.50 43.31
C LYS A 730 -14.89 20.54 44.26
N ALA A 731 -15.96 19.86 43.82
CA ALA A 731 -16.71 18.88 44.65
C ALA A 731 -15.83 17.70 45.09
N ALA A 732 -14.85 17.31 44.30
CA ALA A 732 -13.90 16.25 44.62
C ALA A 732 -12.79 16.68 45.56
N GLY A 733 -12.62 17.98 45.79
CA GLY A 733 -11.60 18.54 46.69
C GLY A 733 -10.17 18.34 46.21
N ILE A 734 -9.95 18.24 44.91
CA ILE A 734 -8.61 18.07 44.33
C ILE A 734 -8.27 19.21 43.38
N THR A 735 -7.02 19.32 43.01
CA THR A 735 -6.53 20.19 41.94
C THR A 735 -6.21 19.37 40.71
N MET A 736 -6.82 19.69 39.59
CA MET A 736 -6.56 18.99 38.32
C MET A 736 -6.73 19.98 37.17
N GLU A 737 -5.78 19.94 36.23
CA GLU A 737 -5.85 20.69 34.99
C GLU A 737 -6.57 19.87 33.92
N TYR A 738 -7.20 20.58 32.98
CA TYR A 738 -7.80 19.96 31.79
C TYR A 738 -7.71 20.93 30.63
N GLU A 739 -7.87 20.46 29.44
CA GLU A 739 -7.86 21.27 28.22
C GLU A 739 -9.14 21.08 27.43
N VAL A 740 -9.58 22.16 26.80
CA VAL A 740 -10.72 22.17 25.88
C VAL A 740 -10.24 22.68 24.53
N GLY A 741 -10.30 21.84 23.54
CA GLY A 741 -9.89 22.16 22.18
C GLY A 741 -10.95 21.80 21.16
N THR A 742 -10.63 21.96 19.91
CA THR A 742 -11.56 21.69 18.82
C THR A 742 -10.92 20.90 17.70
N MET A 743 -11.74 20.14 17.00
CA MET A 743 -11.38 19.54 15.73
C MET A 743 -11.54 20.60 14.64
N ILE A 744 -10.48 20.82 13.86
CA ILE A 744 -10.54 21.68 12.66
C ILE A 744 -10.87 20.75 11.50
N GLU A 745 -12.11 20.72 11.09
CA GLU A 745 -12.62 19.84 10.04
C GLU A 745 -13.59 20.53 9.08
N ILE A 746 -13.97 21.76 9.39
CA ILE A 746 -14.77 22.61 8.51
C ILE A 746 -13.85 23.68 7.91
N PRO A 747 -13.87 23.89 6.58
CA PRO A 747 -13.01 24.89 5.96
C PRO A 747 -13.11 26.29 6.57
N ARG A 748 -14.30 26.72 6.98
CA ARG A 748 -14.47 27.99 7.64
C ARG A 748 -13.71 28.10 8.96
N ALA A 749 -13.62 27.01 9.72
CA ALA A 749 -12.83 26.97 10.95
C ALA A 749 -11.35 27.21 10.68
N ALA A 750 -10.81 26.60 9.62
CA ALA A 750 -9.42 26.82 9.20
C ALA A 750 -9.18 28.28 8.81
N LEU A 751 -10.12 28.89 8.08
CA LEU A 751 -10.04 30.30 7.65
C LEU A 751 -10.19 31.31 8.81
N THR A 752 -10.81 30.91 9.89
CA THR A 752 -11.04 31.76 11.08
C THR A 752 -10.33 31.23 12.34
N ALA A 753 -9.26 30.49 12.12
CA ALA A 753 -8.53 29.79 13.19
C ALA A 753 -7.94 30.75 14.23
N ASP A 754 -7.60 31.98 13.87
CA ASP A 754 -7.13 33.01 14.79
C ASP A 754 -8.18 33.32 15.89
N ALA A 755 -9.43 33.44 15.51
CA ALA A 755 -10.51 33.68 16.46
C ALA A 755 -10.73 32.50 17.39
N ILE A 756 -10.73 31.28 16.84
CA ILE A 756 -10.96 30.06 17.62
C ILE A 756 -9.77 29.77 18.56
N ALA A 757 -8.55 30.00 18.09
CA ALA A 757 -7.32 29.72 18.85
C ALA A 757 -7.21 30.53 20.15
N LYS A 758 -7.78 31.69 20.20
CA LYS A 758 -7.79 32.53 21.43
C LYS A 758 -8.49 31.82 22.58
N ASP A 759 -9.48 31.01 22.26
CA ASP A 759 -10.34 30.34 23.26
C ASP A 759 -10.07 28.84 23.36
N ALA A 760 -9.39 28.24 22.36
CA ALA A 760 -9.05 26.80 22.32
C ALA A 760 -7.66 26.52 22.87
N ASP A 761 -7.52 25.45 23.62
CA ASP A 761 -6.22 24.99 24.13
C ASP A 761 -5.44 24.16 23.09
N PHE A 762 -6.14 23.53 22.16
CA PHE A 762 -5.52 22.73 21.10
C PHE A 762 -6.41 22.64 19.86
N PHE A 763 -5.77 22.34 18.74
CA PHE A 763 -6.42 21.98 17.48
C PHE A 763 -6.08 20.54 17.10
N CYS A 764 -7.05 19.84 16.53
CA CYS A 764 -6.81 18.56 15.89
C CYS A 764 -7.49 18.56 14.52
N PHE A 765 -6.73 18.33 13.46
CA PHE A 765 -7.31 18.29 12.12
C PHE A 765 -8.07 16.99 11.90
N GLY A 766 -9.37 17.10 11.65
CA GLY A 766 -10.24 16.00 11.22
C GLY A 766 -10.23 15.93 9.70
N THR A 767 -9.20 15.37 9.13
CA THR A 767 -8.94 15.43 7.69
C THR A 767 -9.93 14.66 6.83
N ASN A 768 -10.68 13.71 7.38
CA ASN A 768 -11.74 13.04 6.64
C ASN A 768 -12.84 14.03 6.23
N ASP A 769 -13.39 14.76 7.22
CA ASP A 769 -14.41 15.77 6.96
C ASP A 769 -13.85 16.99 6.22
N LEU A 770 -12.65 17.41 6.56
CA LEU A 770 -12.01 18.54 5.89
C LEU A 770 -11.81 18.25 4.39
N THR A 771 -11.43 17.03 4.05
CA THR A 771 -11.30 16.59 2.67
C THR A 771 -12.66 16.57 1.96
N GLN A 772 -13.71 16.00 2.60
CA GLN A 772 -15.05 15.95 2.03
C GLN A 772 -15.57 17.35 1.70
N MET A 773 -15.42 18.28 2.63
CA MET A 773 -15.94 19.63 2.46
C MET A 773 -15.09 20.48 1.51
N THR A 774 -13.80 20.22 1.44
CA THR A 774 -12.91 20.94 0.52
C THR A 774 -13.13 20.50 -0.93
N TYR A 775 -13.24 19.19 -1.17
CA TYR A 775 -13.56 18.67 -2.50
C TYR A 775 -15.04 18.79 -2.87
N GLY A 776 -15.93 18.83 -1.89
CA GLY A 776 -17.38 18.92 -2.14
C GLY A 776 -18.02 17.58 -2.51
N PHE A 777 -17.45 16.46 -2.08
CA PHE A 777 -18.07 15.14 -2.26
C PHE A 777 -17.92 14.28 -1.00
N SER A 778 -18.86 13.37 -0.84
CA SER A 778 -18.90 12.45 0.29
C SER A 778 -17.93 11.27 0.09
N ARG A 779 -17.22 10.91 1.14
CA ARG A 779 -16.39 9.69 1.17
C ARG A 779 -17.19 8.43 0.78
N ASP A 780 -18.42 8.32 1.25
CA ASP A 780 -19.27 7.15 1.02
C ASP A 780 -19.76 7.06 -0.44
N ASP A 781 -19.92 8.20 -1.10
CA ASP A 781 -20.39 8.26 -2.49
C ASP A 781 -19.26 8.31 -3.53
N ALA A 782 -18.05 8.65 -3.11
CA ALA A 782 -16.93 8.87 -4.01
C ALA A 782 -16.54 7.64 -4.85
N SER A 783 -16.76 6.44 -4.33
CA SER A 783 -16.47 5.19 -5.05
C SER A 783 -17.22 5.07 -6.38
N LYS A 784 -18.34 5.78 -6.53
CA LYS A 784 -19.14 5.75 -7.76
C LYS A 784 -18.45 6.43 -8.94
N PHE A 785 -17.55 7.37 -8.71
CA PHE A 785 -16.89 8.14 -9.77
C PHE A 785 -15.37 8.17 -9.71
N LEU A 786 -14.74 7.85 -8.57
CA LEU A 786 -13.28 7.92 -8.44
C LEU A 786 -12.55 7.00 -9.42
N GLY A 787 -13.12 5.83 -9.75
CA GLY A 787 -12.56 4.93 -10.76
C GLY A 787 -12.39 5.62 -12.12
N GLY A 788 -13.40 6.36 -12.55
CA GLY A 788 -13.33 7.16 -13.78
C GLY A 788 -12.29 8.28 -13.70
N TYR A 789 -12.12 8.88 -12.52
CA TYR A 789 -11.11 9.92 -12.30
C TYR A 789 -9.69 9.36 -12.40
N TYR A 790 -9.47 8.12 -11.93
CA TYR A 790 -8.19 7.45 -12.08
C TYR A 790 -7.91 7.09 -13.54
N ASP A 791 -8.93 6.57 -14.24
CA ASP A 791 -8.80 6.16 -15.64
C ASP A 791 -8.50 7.35 -16.56
N THR A 792 -9.07 8.50 -16.26
CA THR A 792 -8.84 9.75 -17.01
C THR A 792 -7.65 10.57 -16.48
N LYS A 793 -6.97 10.07 -15.45
CA LYS A 793 -5.80 10.70 -14.82
C LYS A 793 -6.08 12.08 -14.20
N ILE A 794 -7.32 12.31 -13.80
CA ILE A 794 -7.68 13.51 -13.02
C ILE A 794 -7.12 13.38 -11.61
N PHE A 795 -7.29 12.20 -10.99
CA PHE A 795 -6.68 11.86 -9.70
C PHE A 795 -5.72 10.69 -9.87
N GLU A 796 -4.58 10.76 -9.20
CA GLU A 796 -3.61 9.67 -9.14
C GLU A 796 -3.81 8.79 -7.90
N TYR A 797 -4.48 9.30 -6.87
CA TYR A 797 -4.71 8.60 -5.60
C TYR A 797 -6.04 9.02 -4.97
N ASP A 798 -6.50 8.20 -4.03
CA ASP A 798 -7.70 8.49 -3.23
C ASP A 798 -7.37 9.54 -2.16
N PRO A 799 -8.00 10.71 -2.19
CA PRO A 799 -7.70 11.79 -1.22
C PRO A 799 -8.13 11.46 0.22
N PHE A 800 -8.90 10.40 0.44
CA PHE A 800 -9.26 9.92 1.77
C PHE A 800 -8.21 8.97 2.36
N ILE A 801 -7.37 8.38 1.53
CA ILE A 801 -6.27 7.50 1.96
C ILE A 801 -4.99 8.32 2.12
N LYS A 802 -4.69 9.15 1.14
CA LYS A 802 -3.50 9.99 1.09
C LYS A 802 -3.93 11.46 1.09
N LEU A 803 -3.39 12.24 2.02
CA LEU A 803 -3.77 13.64 2.21
C LEU A 803 -3.52 14.48 0.94
N ASP A 804 -4.53 15.23 0.55
CA ASP A 804 -4.38 16.29 -0.45
C ASP A 804 -3.55 17.43 0.14
N GLN A 805 -2.31 17.51 -0.26
CA GLN A 805 -1.38 18.53 0.26
C GLN A 805 -1.57 19.90 -0.38
N ILE A 806 -2.30 19.97 -1.48
CA ILE A 806 -2.53 21.22 -2.23
C ILE A 806 -3.70 22.00 -1.65
N GLY A 807 -4.91 21.47 -1.69
CA GLY A 807 -6.11 22.15 -1.22
C GLY A 807 -6.33 22.03 0.28
N VAL A 808 -6.47 20.80 0.77
CA VAL A 808 -6.64 20.53 2.21
C VAL A 808 -5.39 20.97 2.97
N GLY A 809 -4.22 20.70 2.41
CA GLY A 809 -2.95 21.10 3.00
C GLY A 809 -2.82 22.61 3.17
N LYS A 810 -3.30 23.39 2.22
CA LYS A 810 -3.35 24.86 2.33
C LYS A 810 -4.21 25.32 3.51
N LEU A 811 -5.38 24.71 3.67
CA LEU A 811 -6.26 25.02 4.80
C LEU A 811 -5.59 24.69 6.14
N MET A 812 -4.89 23.57 6.21
CA MET A 812 -4.13 23.19 7.41
C MET A 812 -3.03 24.21 7.71
N GLU A 813 -2.26 24.60 6.71
CA GLU A 813 -1.21 25.62 6.86
C GLU A 813 -1.80 26.96 7.30
N MET A 814 -2.92 27.38 6.73
CA MET A 814 -3.60 28.62 7.11
C MET A 814 -4.05 28.58 8.57
N ALA A 815 -4.63 27.46 9.00
CA ALA A 815 -5.05 27.28 10.38
C ALA A 815 -3.88 27.40 11.36
N ILE A 816 -2.72 26.85 11.01
CA ILE A 816 -1.51 26.94 11.83
C ILE A 816 -0.98 28.38 11.86
N GLN A 817 -0.87 29.02 10.71
CA GLN A 817 -0.38 30.39 10.57
C GLN A 817 -1.25 31.42 11.29
N LEU A 818 -2.55 31.20 11.34
CA LEU A 818 -3.50 32.05 12.05
C LEU A 818 -3.57 31.70 13.54
N GLY A 819 -3.51 30.42 13.85
CA GLY A 819 -3.76 29.93 15.21
C GLY A 819 -2.60 30.14 16.18
N ARG A 820 -1.38 29.77 15.79
CA ARG A 820 -0.22 29.87 16.69
C ARG A 820 0.14 31.29 17.12
N PRO A 821 0.11 32.32 16.25
CA PRO A 821 0.32 33.69 16.70
C PRO A 821 -0.77 34.18 17.67
N ALA A 822 -2.02 33.74 17.49
CA ALA A 822 -3.12 34.08 18.36
C ALA A 822 -3.04 33.37 19.71
N ASN A 823 -2.48 32.17 19.75
CA ASN A 823 -2.26 31.36 20.96
C ASN A 823 -0.94 30.58 20.85
N PRO A 824 0.17 31.15 21.36
CA PRO A 824 1.49 30.50 21.29
C PRO A 824 1.56 29.15 21.99
N ASN A 825 0.65 28.84 22.92
CA ASN A 825 0.61 27.58 23.66
C ASN A 825 -0.23 26.51 22.97
N LEU A 826 -0.79 26.82 21.80
CA LEU A 826 -1.64 25.92 21.05
C LEU A 826 -0.88 24.70 20.57
N HIS A 827 -1.26 23.49 20.98
CA HIS A 827 -0.72 22.29 20.35
C HIS A 827 -1.66 21.80 19.26
N ILE A 828 -1.09 21.23 18.23
CA ILE A 828 -1.79 20.89 16.97
C ILE A 828 -1.45 19.48 16.54
N GLY A 829 -2.47 18.69 16.26
CA GLY A 829 -2.33 17.33 15.77
C GLY A 829 -3.27 17.01 14.62
N ILE A 830 -3.21 15.77 14.16
CA ILE A 830 -4.09 15.21 13.13
C ILE A 830 -4.61 13.86 13.60
N CYS A 831 -5.87 13.55 13.34
CA CYS A 831 -6.48 12.30 13.75
C CYS A 831 -7.28 11.57 12.66
N GLY A 832 -7.31 12.09 11.44
CA GLY A 832 -7.95 11.41 10.31
C GLY A 832 -7.18 10.15 9.88
N GLU A 833 -7.73 9.40 8.95
CA GLU A 833 -7.06 8.21 8.36
C GLU A 833 -5.64 8.52 7.85
N HIS A 834 -5.42 9.75 7.46
CA HIS A 834 -4.13 10.24 6.95
C HIS A 834 -3.00 10.17 7.99
N GLY A 835 -3.32 10.15 9.28
CA GLY A 835 -2.31 10.09 10.35
C GLY A 835 -1.42 8.85 10.34
N GLY A 836 -1.84 7.79 9.65
CA GLY A 836 -1.07 6.56 9.44
C GLY A 836 -0.44 6.42 8.05
N ASP A 837 -0.65 7.38 7.16
CA ASP A 837 -0.08 7.37 5.82
C ASP A 837 1.29 8.06 5.81
N PRO A 838 2.36 7.37 5.35
CA PRO A 838 3.73 7.92 5.40
C PRO A 838 3.91 9.29 4.75
N SER A 839 3.33 9.50 3.56
CA SER A 839 3.44 10.79 2.86
C SER A 839 2.72 11.92 3.59
N SER A 840 1.60 11.61 4.21
CA SER A 840 0.82 12.56 5.01
C SER A 840 1.54 12.91 6.31
N VAL A 841 2.17 11.92 6.95
CA VAL A 841 3.00 12.14 8.15
C VAL A 841 4.18 13.06 7.83
N GLU A 842 4.85 12.86 6.70
CA GLU A 842 5.92 13.74 6.24
C GLU A 842 5.44 15.17 6.07
N PHE A 843 4.29 15.35 5.44
CA PHE A 843 3.67 16.68 5.29
C PHE A 843 3.36 17.31 6.66
N CYS A 844 2.80 16.53 7.58
CA CYS A 844 2.52 17.02 8.96
C CYS A 844 3.79 17.46 9.68
N HIS A 845 4.89 16.75 9.48
CA HIS A 845 6.19 17.16 10.00
C HIS A 845 6.62 18.51 9.41
N LYS A 846 6.52 18.67 8.09
CA LYS A 846 6.94 19.89 7.39
C LYS A 846 6.15 21.12 7.79
N ILE A 847 4.86 21.00 7.99
CA ILE A 847 4.01 22.14 8.39
C ILE A 847 4.03 22.39 9.89
N GLY A 848 4.75 21.60 10.65
CA GLY A 848 5.00 21.86 12.07
C GLY A 848 3.95 21.38 13.04
N LEU A 849 3.23 20.29 12.73
CA LEU A 849 2.33 19.67 13.71
C LEU A 849 3.14 19.12 14.90
N ASP A 850 2.48 18.99 16.04
CA ASP A 850 3.09 18.43 17.25
C ASP A 850 2.98 16.91 17.32
N TYR A 851 1.86 16.36 16.82
CA TYR A 851 1.65 14.92 16.79
C TYR A 851 0.77 14.48 15.61
N VAL A 852 0.87 13.20 15.29
CA VAL A 852 -0.07 12.51 14.42
C VAL A 852 -0.77 11.42 15.23
N SER A 853 -2.01 11.10 14.88
CA SER A 853 -2.79 10.05 15.55
C SER A 853 -3.35 9.10 14.49
N CYS A 854 -3.23 7.81 14.74
CA CYS A 854 -3.60 6.77 13.79
C CYS A 854 -4.15 5.53 14.50
N SER A 855 -4.69 4.59 13.74
CA SER A 855 -5.13 3.31 14.29
C SER A 855 -3.97 2.57 14.96
N PRO A 856 -4.25 1.70 15.96
CA PRO A 856 -3.20 1.07 16.76
C PRO A 856 -2.11 0.36 15.97
N PHE A 857 -2.46 -0.40 14.94
CA PHE A 857 -1.51 -1.15 14.13
C PHE A 857 -0.68 -0.28 13.19
N ARG A 858 -1.09 0.97 12.98
CA ARG A 858 -0.32 1.92 12.18
C ARG A 858 0.68 2.74 12.98
N VAL A 859 0.67 2.61 14.28
CA VAL A 859 1.58 3.37 15.16
C VAL A 859 3.06 3.16 14.78
N PRO A 860 3.57 1.93 14.58
CA PRO A 860 4.96 1.75 14.16
C PRO A 860 5.26 2.40 12.80
N ILE A 861 4.33 2.32 11.86
CA ILE A 861 4.46 2.94 10.53
C ILE A 861 4.58 4.46 10.65
N ALA A 862 3.70 5.08 11.44
CA ALA A 862 3.70 6.52 11.68
C ALA A 862 4.98 6.97 12.38
N ARG A 863 5.46 6.21 13.36
CA ARG A 863 6.73 6.49 14.05
C ARG A 863 7.90 6.48 13.07
N LEU A 864 8.00 5.46 12.24
CA LEU A 864 9.06 5.36 11.24
C LEU A 864 8.96 6.50 10.22
N ALA A 865 7.77 6.79 9.72
CA ALA A 865 7.56 7.88 8.77
C ALA A 865 7.94 9.24 9.38
N ALA A 866 7.61 9.47 10.65
CA ALA A 866 8.00 10.68 11.39
C ALA A 866 9.52 10.81 11.52
N ALA A 867 10.21 9.72 11.83
CA ALA A 867 11.67 9.70 11.91
C ALA A 867 12.30 9.98 10.55
N GLN A 868 11.79 9.36 9.50
CA GLN A 868 12.30 9.58 8.14
C GLN A 868 12.09 11.02 7.69
N ALA A 869 10.95 11.63 8.02
CA ALA A 869 10.69 13.04 7.73
C ALA A 869 11.67 13.96 8.45
N ALA A 870 11.96 13.70 9.73
CA ALA A 870 12.92 14.47 10.50
C ALA A 870 14.34 14.35 9.93
N ILE A 871 14.76 13.15 9.57
CA ILE A 871 16.07 12.87 8.97
C ILE A 871 16.22 13.59 7.63
N ALA A 872 15.21 13.51 6.77
CA ALA A 872 15.21 14.15 5.45
C ALA A 872 15.26 15.68 5.54
N ASN A 873 14.77 16.26 6.63
CA ASN A 873 14.76 17.71 6.86
C ASN A 873 15.90 18.18 7.80
N GLY A 874 16.98 17.39 7.92
CA GLY A 874 18.17 17.74 8.69
C GLY A 874 17.93 17.82 10.20
N GLY A 875 16.96 17.07 10.71
CA GLY A 875 16.62 17.05 12.14
C GLY A 875 15.72 18.21 12.60
N LYS A 876 15.17 18.98 11.67
CA LYS A 876 14.28 20.14 11.97
C LYS A 876 12.81 19.78 11.87
#